data_e02a7dd36e309f6089401bed90e09d09
#
_entry.id   e02a7dd36e309f6089401bed90e09d09
#
_cell.length_a   1.000
_cell.length_b   1.000
_cell.length_c   1.000
_cell.angle_alpha   90.00
_cell.angle_beta   90.00
_cell.angle_gamma   90.00
#
_symmetry.space_group_name_H-M   'P 1'
#
loop_
_entity.id
_entity.type
_entity.pdbx_description
1 polymer ?
#
loop_
_entity_poly.entity_id
_entity_poly.type
_entity_poly.pdbx_seq_one_letter_code
_entity_poly.pdbx_strand_id
1 'polypeptide(L)'
;MRDQSRLRRRFWLPLVLSWQLAAAPALAQLLPQPEPEPRPPVPVSASDDLTAAWERFANHTRFDTVLASYSVLSLIPPDAATAALCQEYAKELAWSRAVNPFSPALQTTAQQCAEISGDEGLLASERERSQRLLAFLLADGQGASAYRPLLVGAEADASMMIRLMGATPLYGRYVVGSPGGSLPFIAVYFDPEARREKQLHFDFMRLWQRLRGREGEELYPAMLRGLVERYLNEADQAANPRAELAKLTIELGRGEISPETAAARIERLALEGDTAATFELLPLCLILDDHGVCAANALELVRPYAERGYAEAMVVMALAAEHRVEGAGDGSELKKWLRQASERMGEPEALTAYAQLSISIDPGRKISADAGKALRKAARADHAPATLLLVQMLRSDRLRRQRGDSADRWLRRAADAGSTAAMAQLGLEYLRLGRFRDGWPLLEQAAANNDPTAMGLLAIGHDAGRMGLAGDEERALSLYRQAAQLGNGGAMRRLGRAYARGELKLKPDMARAEAWYLSASLAGNQKAATDLADLYLSGTEGMIGQASDGYAVIEKLAADGMVAARLRLAVALLLGQGVQANPELALKMLLELSSDGNLAAEFRLGQIYEFGQGGVAPDLQLARAHYRTAARGGHPDAIDYYARALFAGRGGDRDRVEAVRWWSQAAAKGHGPSIANLSWARCSSRDPAVRDPLDGTRLVSEALQRKPSANLNDTLAACLAASGLFDQAVATQQQTLDLADKEPALAAEQKHAFAERLALYERGEAWSED
;
A
#
# COMPACT_ATOMS: atom_id res chain seq x y z
N MET A 1 27.86 -2.04 -21.19
CA MET A 1 27.32 -1.33 -20.04
C MET A 1 26.48 -0.13 -20.56
N ARG A 2 25.37 -0.40 -21.20
CA ARG A 2 24.40 0.62 -21.56
C ARG A 2 23.07 0.25 -20.89
N ASP A 3 22.78 1.05 -19.85
CA ASP A 3 21.45 1.42 -19.40
C ASP A 3 20.59 0.39 -18.63
N GLN A 4 21.14 -0.17 -17.57
CA GLN A 4 20.30 -0.80 -16.52
C GLN A 4 19.28 0.19 -15.89
N SER A 5 19.53 1.51 -16.03
CA SER A 5 18.62 2.55 -15.53
C SER A 5 17.32 2.67 -16.33
N ARG A 6 17.33 2.31 -17.62
CA ARG A 6 16.12 2.32 -18.48
C ARG A 6 15.23 1.11 -18.22
N LEU A 7 15.81 -0.05 -17.96
CA LEU A 7 15.06 -1.25 -17.62
C LEU A 7 14.33 -1.13 -16.29
N ARG A 8 14.96 -0.54 -15.26
CA ARG A 8 14.31 -0.30 -13.95
C ARG A 8 13.08 0.62 -14.01
N ARG A 9 12.98 1.51 -15.01
CA ARG A 9 11.81 2.39 -15.22
C ARG A 9 10.69 1.75 -16.05
N ARG A 10 10.94 0.63 -16.71
CA ARG A 10 9.95 -0.04 -17.59
C ARG A 10 9.04 -1.01 -16.84
N PHE A 11 9.48 -1.59 -15.72
CA PHE A 11 8.65 -2.49 -14.91
C PHE A 11 7.78 -1.71 -13.92
N TRP A 12 6.63 -1.25 -14.38
CA TRP A 12 5.50 -0.89 -13.54
C TRP A 12 4.57 -2.10 -13.34
N LEU A 13 5.12 -3.18 -12.82
CA LEU A 13 4.43 -3.95 -11.80
C LEU A 13 4.42 -3.04 -10.56
N PRO A 14 3.35 -3.00 -9.74
CA PRO A 14 3.42 -2.26 -8.49
C PRO A 14 4.71 -2.70 -7.81
N LEU A 15 5.63 -1.74 -7.62
CA LEU A 15 6.92 -1.97 -6.96
C LEU A 15 6.63 -2.55 -5.58
N VAL A 16 6.58 -3.86 -5.54
CA VAL A 16 6.60 -4.61 -4.31
C VAL A 16 8.05 -4.53 -3.86
N LEU A 17 8.30 -3.53 -3.02
CA LEU A 17 9.57 -3.32 -2.35
C LEU A 17 10.08 -4.65 -1.79
N SER A 18 11.10 -5.22 -2.40
CA SER A 18 11.76 -6.41 -1.91
C SER A 18 12.59 -6.03 -0.71
N TRP A 19 12.05 -6.24 0.45
CA TRP A 19 12.76 -6.12 1.70
C TRP A 19 13.29 -7.50 2.06
N GLN A 20 14.53 -7.80 1.68
CA GLN A 20 15.34 -8.74 2.47
C GLN A 20 15.68 -8.00 3.76
N LEU A 21 14.70 -7.86 4.64
CA LEU A 21 14.94 -7.33 5.96
C LEU A 21 15.24 -8.50 6.89
N ALA A 22 16.11 -8.21 7.83
CA ALA A 22 16.23 -8.90 9.12
C ALA A 22 14.88 -9.02 9.89
N ALA A 23 13.77 -8.66 9.27
CA ALA A 23 12.41 -8.81 9.79
C ALA A 23 11.91 -10.27 9.82
N ALA A 24 12.56 -11.20 9.16
CA ALA A 24 12.20 -12.62 9.27
C ALA A 24 12.26 -13.14 10.73
N PRO A 25 13.25 -12.78 11.57
CA PRO A 25 13.25 -13.12 12.98
C PRO A 25 12.16 -12.40 13.78
N ALA A 26 11.90 -11.12 13.47
CA ALA A 26 10.88 -10.33 14.14
C ALA A 26 9.46 -10.85 13.84
N LEU A 27 9.19 -11.19 12.59
CA LEU A 27 7.93 -11.80 12.18
C LEU A 27 7.76 -13.23 12.74
N ALA A 28 8.86 -13.99 12.86
CA ALA A 28 8.83 -15.33 13.47
C ALA A 28 8.45 -15.29 14.95
N GLN A 29 8.81 -14.23 15.68
CA GLN A 29 8.41 -14.05 17.09
C GLN A 29 6.93 -13.66 17.24
N LEU A 30 6.31 -13.09 16.21
CA LEU A 30 4.88 -12.78 16.16
C LEU A 30 4.02 -13.99 15.74
N LEU A 31 4.64 -15.10 15.31
CA LEU A 31 3.90 -16.32 15.00
C LEU A 31 3.43 -16.98 16.32
N PRO A 32 2.16 -17.38 16.43
CA PRO A 32 1.67 -18.04 17.61
C PRO A 32 2.44 -19.35 17.87
N GLN A 33 2.78 -19.60 19.13
CA GLN A 33 3.44 -20.83 19.57
C GLN A 33 2.50 -22.04 19.35
N PRO A 34 3.02 -23.25 19.08
CA PRO A 34 2.18 -24.43 18.88
C PRO A 34 1.42 -24.78 20.17
N GLU A 35 0.10 -24.96 20.02
CA GLU A 35 -0.81 -25.31 21.12
C GLU A 35 -1.01 -26.82 21.29
N PRO A 36 -1.56 -27.25 22.46
CA PRO A 36 -1.84 -28.65 22.76
C PRO A 36 -2.89 -29.27 21.81
N GLU A 37 -2.88 -30.59 21.73
CA GLU A 37 -3.60 -31.41 20.74
C GLU A 37 -5.08 -31.02 20.53
N PRO A 38 -5.55 -31.02 19.26
CA PRO A 38 -6.89 -30.57 18.91
C PRO A 38 -7.97 -31.57 19.27
N ARG A 39 -9.16 -31.05 19.65
CA ARG A 39 -10.37 -31.84 19.70
C ARG A 39 -10.70 -32.38 18.28
N PRO A 40 -11.26 -33.58 18.15
CA PRO A 40 -11.65 -34.11 16.84
C PRO A 40 -12.66 -33.16 16.17
N PRO A 41 -12.57 -32.99 14.84
CA PRO A 41 -13.47 -32.12 14.11
C PRO A 41 -14.92 -32.64 14.22
N VAL A 42 -15.88 -31.71 14.34
CA VAL A 42 -17.30 -32.04 14.32
C VAL A 42 -17.73 -32.19 12.88
N PRO A 43 -18.19 -33.40 12.44
CA PRO A 43 -18.64 -33.60 11.06
C PRO A 43 -19.82 -32.70 10.71
N VAL A 44 -19.79 -32.09 9.52
CA VAL A 44 -20.94 -31.35 8.97
C VAL A 44 -21.94 -32.34 8.39
N SER A 45 -23.15 -32.37 8.96
CA SER A 45 -24.22 -33.25 8.47
C SER A 45 -24.93 -32.68 7.25
N ALA A 46 -25.66 -33.51 6.52
CA ALA A 46 -26.45 -33.07 5.36
C ALA A 46 -27.59 -32.10 5.73
N SER A 47 -28.01 -32.05 6.99
CA SER A 47 -29.05 -31.16 7.50
C SER A 47 -28.53 -29.84 8.07
N ASP A 48 -27.19 -29.65 8.19
CA ASP A 48 -26.62 -28.47 8.82
C ASP A 48 -26.81 -27.20 7.97
N ASP A 49 -27.02 -26.07 8.66
CA ASP A 49 -26.90 -24.76 8.06
C ASP A 49 -25.40 -24.54 7.69
N LEU A 50 -25.14 -24.47 6.37
CA LEU A 50 -23.79 -24.34 5.84
C LEU A 50 -23.11 -23.03 6.28
N THR A 51 -23.88 -21.96 6.53
CA THR A 51 -23.33 -20.69 7.02
C THR A 51 -22.81 -20.85 8.45
N ALA A 52 -23.59 -21.43 9.34
CA ALA A 52 -23.17 -21.72 10.70
C ALA A 52 -22.04 -22.76 10.77
N ALA A 53 -22.07 -23.75 9.86
CA ALA A 53 -20.98 -24.73 9.74
C ALA A 53 -19.68 -24.09 9.24
N TRP A 54 -19.76 -23.17 8.29
CA TRP A 54 -18.61 -22.41 7.79
C TRP A 54 -17.98 -21.56 8.90
N GLU A 55 -18.77 -20.83 9.66
CA GLU A 55 -18.24 -20.02 10.77
C GLU A 55 -17.57 -20.90 11.85
N ARG A 56 -18.15 -22.07 12.18
CA ARG A 56 -17.48 -23.02 13.05
C ARG A 56 -16.16 -23.53 12.47
N PHE A 57 -16.14 -23.92 11.20
CA PHE A 57 -14.95 -24.37 10.49
C PHE A 57 -13.85 -23.29 10.50
N ALA A 58 -14.19 -22.09 10.07
CA ALA A 58 -13.26 -20.97 9.95
C ALA A 58 -12.69 -20.50 11.29
N ASN A 59 -13.44 -20.65 12.39
CA ASN A 59 -13.04 -20.15 13.73
C ASN A 59 -12.41 -21.22 14.61
N HIS A 60 -12.64 -22.53 14.36
CA HIS A 60 -12.23 -23.59 15.28
C HIS A 60 -11.33 -24.65 14.65
N THR A 61 -11.17 -24.69 13.32
CA THR A 61 -10.32 -25.68 12.67
C THR A 61 -8.89 -25.18 12.55
N ARG A 62 -7.93 -26.05 12.89
CA ARG A 62 -6.50 -25.70 12.81
C ARG A 62 -6.03 -25.75 11.35
N PHE A 63 -5.21 -24.77 10.99
CA PHE A 63 -4.58 -24.67 9.67
C PHE A 63 -3.84 -25.94 9.25
N ASP A 64 -2.97 -26.49 10.13
CA ASP A 64 -2.16 -27.69 9.83
C ASP A 64 -3.04 -28.91 9.56
N THR A 65 -4.17 -29.01 10.24
CA THR A 65 -5.15 -30.09 10.06
C THR A 65 -5.84 -29.96 8.70
N VAL A 66 -6.17 -28.73 8.28
CA VAL A 66 -6.74 -28.49 6.94
C VAL A 66 -5.74 -28.83 5.85
N LEU A 67 -4.47 -28.44 5.99
CA LEU A 67 -3.43 -28.85 5.03
C LEU A 67 -3.27 -30.37 4.97
N ALA A 68 -3.22 -31.04 6.11
CA ALA A 68 -3.13 -32.50 6.15
C ALA A 68 -4.33 -33.19 5.47
N SER A 69 -5.52 -32.57 5.46
CA SER A 69 -6.70 -33.13 4.80
C SER A 69 -6.55 -33.29 3.29
N TYR A 70 -5.67 -32.53 2.66
CA TYR A 70 -5.42 -32.64 1.21
C TYR A 70 -4.49 -33.80 0.84
N SER A 71 -3.78 -34.42 1.79
CA SER A 71 -2.87 -35.54 1.51
C SER A 71 -3.58 -36.73 0.85
N VAL A 72 -4.86 -36.96 1.14
CA VAL A 72 -5.65 -38.04 0.53
C VAL A 72 -5.81 -37.88 -0.99
N LEU A 73 -5.72 -36.65 -1.53
CA LEU A 73 -5.80 -36.40 -2.97
C LEU A 73 -4.60 -36.96 -3.75
N SER A 74 -3.46 -37.15 -3.09
CA SER A 74 -2.31 -37.85 -3.67
C SER A 74 -2.47 -39.37 -3.65
N LEU A 75 -3.28 -39.89 -2.74
CA LEU A 75 -3.61 -41.31 -2.60
C LEU A 75 -4.77 -41.71 -3.53
N ILE A 76 -5.77 -40.84 -3.65
CA ILE A 76 -6.92 -41.00 -4.56
C ILE A 76 -6.94 -39.74 -5.46
N PRO A 77 -6.16 -39.70 -6.53
CA PRO A 77 -6.18 -38.55 -7.43
C PRO A 77 -7.55 -38.38 -8.08
N PRO A 78 -8.15 -37.18 -8.07
CA PRO A 78 -9.49 -36.94 -8.62
C PRO A 78 -9.68 -37.39 -10.08
N ASP A 79 -8.62 -37.36 -10.89
CA ASP A 79 -8.66 -37.77 -12.30
C ASP A 79 -8.30 -39.24 -12.54
N ALA A 80 -7.87 -39.98 -11.50
CA ALA A 80 -7.39 -41.37 -11.60
C ALA A 80 -7.92 -42.26 -10.46
N ALA A 81 -9.07 -41.90 -9.87
CA ALA A 81 -9.71 -42.71 -8.84
C ALA A 81 -10.11 -44.11 -9.41
N THR A 82 -9.83 -45.14 -8.64
CA THR A 82 -10.24 -46.54 -8.95
C THR A 82 -11.00 -47.15 -7.78
N ALA A 83 -11.75 -48.22 -8.02
CA ALA A 83 -12.50 -48.91 -6.96
C ALA A 83 -11.57 -49.40 -5.84
N ALA A 84 -10.36 -49.89 -6.19
CA ALA A 84 -9.37 -50.34 -5.23
C ALA A 84 -8.87 -49.19 -4.33
N LEU A 85 -8.48 -48.08 -4.92
CA LEU A 85 -8.02 -46.87 -4.17
C LEU A 85 -9.14 -46.28 -3.29
N CYS A 86 -10.36 -46.18 -3.80
CA CYS A 86 -11.53 -45.71 -3.06
C CYS A 86 -11.83 -46.59 -1.84
N GLN A 87 -11.67 -47.91 -1.97
CA GLN A 87 -11.88 -48.85 -0.87
C GLN A 87 -10.73 -48.83 0.14
N GLU A 88 -9.50 -48.80 -0.35
CA GLU A 88 -8.27 -48.77 0.48
C GLU A 88 -8.22 -47.54 1.37
N TYR A 89 -8.48 -46.34 0.80
CA TYR A 89 -8.36 -45.06 1.50
C TYR A 89 -9.70 -44.42 1.91
N ALA A 90 -10.75 -45.23 2.06
CA ALA A 90 -12.11 -44.75 2.43
C ALA A 90 -12.11 -44.02 3.78
N LYS A 91 -11.32 -44.48 4.76
CA LYS A 91 -11.24 -43.87 6.10
C LYS A 91 -10.53 -42.53 6.06
N GLU A 92 -9.44 -42.45 5.32
CA GLU A 92 -8.65 -41.23 5.12
C GLU A 92 -9.49 -40.17 4.40
N LEU A 93 -10.26 -40.53 3.39
CA LEU A 93 -11.15 -39.64 2.68
C LEU A 93 -12.29 -39.14 3.59
N ALA A 94 -12.87 -40.05 4.39
CA ALA A 94 -13.91 -39.67 5.36
C ALA A 94 -13.39 -38.70 6.42
N TRP A 95 -12.19 -38.96 6.97
CA TRP A 95 -11.51 -38.05 7.91
C TRP A 95 -11.22 -36.71 7.26
N SER A 96 -10.62 -36.68 6.06
CA SER A 96 -10.27 -35.46 5.34
C SER A 96 -11.49 -34.58 5.09
N ARG A 97 -12.62 -35.16 4.72
CA ARG A 97 -13.89 -34.44 4.52
C ARG A 97 -14.51 -33.95 5.83
N ALA A 98 -14.35 -34.67 6.92
CA ALA A 98 -14.82 -34.23 8.23
C ALA A 98 -14.02 -33.01 8.72
N VAL A 99 -12.72 -32.99 8.46
CA VAL A 99 -11.80 -31.87 8.79
C VAL A 99 -12.03 -30.66 7.89
N ASN A 100 -12.19 -30.88 6.59
CA ASN A 100 -12.32 -29.83 5.58
C ASN A 100 -13.57 -30.06 4.72
N PRO A 101 -14.76 -29.81 5.28
CA PRO A 101 -16.03 -30.10 4.62
C PRO A 101 -16.36 -29.13 3.47
N PHE A 102 -15.61 -28.06 3.32
CA PHE A 102 -15.79 -27.02 2.31
C PHE A 102 -14.83 -27.14 1.13
N SER A 103 -14.07 -28.24 1.03
CA SER A 103 -13.18 -28.49 -0.10
C SER A 103 -13.93 -29.11 -1.29
N PRO A 104 -14.04 -28.40 -2.44
CA PRO A 104 -14.56 -28.99 -3.67
C PRO A 104 -13.79 -30.21 -4.14
N ALA A 105 -12.46 -30.23 -3.96
CA ALA A 105 -11.63 -31.38 -4.39
C ALA A 105 -11.94 -32.64 -3.61
N LEU A 106 -12.04 -32.57 -2.28
CA LEU A 106 -12.41 -33.70 -1.43
C LEU A 106 -13.83 -34.18 -1.70
N GLN A 107 -14.76 -33.24 -1.95
CA GLN A 107 -16.14 -33.57 -2.27
C GLN A 107 -16.26 -34.27 -3.64
N THR A 108 -15.55 -33.79 -4.66
CA THR A 108 -15.50 -34.41 -5.99
C THR A 108 -14.93 -35.83 -5.94
N THR A 109 -13.84 -36.02 -5.20
CA THR A 109 -13.23 -37.35 -5.01
C THR A 109 -14.21 -38.31 -4.35
N ALA A 110 -14.96 -37.89 -3.34
CA ALA A 110 -15.98 -38.72 -2.71
C ALA A 110 -17.13 -39.07 -3.64
N GLN A 111 -17.60 -38.12 -4.44
CA GLN A 111 -18.64 -38.36 -5.45
C GLN A 111 -18.17 -39.38 -6.51
N GLN A 112 -16.93 -39.26 -6.99
CA GLN A 112 -16.34 -40.22 -7.94
C GLN A 112 -16.23 -41.61 -7.33
N CYS A 113 -15.79 -41.73 -6.08
CA CYS A 113 -15.73 -43.01 -5.39
C CYS A 113 -17.13 -43.64 -5.23
N ALA A 114 -18.14 -42.84 -4.94
CA ALA A 114 -19.54 -43.33 -4.91
C ALA A 114 -20.01 -43.80 -6.27
N GLU A 115 -19.69 -43.09 -7.35
CA GLU A 115 -20.02 -43.49 -8.73
C GLU A 115 -19.33 -44.79 -9.13
N ILE A 116 -18.04 -44.93 -8.83
CA ILE A 116 -17.25 -46.14 -9.10
C ILE A 116 -17.75 -47.34 -8.28
N SER A 117 -18.26 -47.13 -7.07
CA SER A 117 -18.81 -48.21 -6.24
C SER A 117 -20.10 -48.80 -6.75
N GLY A 118 -20.84 -48.07 -7.60
CA GLY A 118 -22.17 -48.44 -8.11
C GLY A 118 -23.29 -48.34 -7.07
N ASP A 119 -23.03 -47.72 -5.92
CA ASP A 119 -24.04 -47.44 -4.89
C ASP A 119 -24.85 -46.19 -5.26
N GLU A 120 -26.02 -46.40 -5.86
CA GLU A 120 -26.89 -45.32 -6.31
C GLU A 120 -27.36 -44.40 -5.16
N GLY A 121 -27.58 -44.95 -3.96
CA GLY A 121 -28.00 -44.18 -2.78
C GLY A 121 -26.88 -43.27 -2.29
N LEU A 122 -25.67 -43.79 -2.19
CA LEU A 122 -24.50 -43.03 -1.83
C LEU A 122 -24.22 -41.94 -2.88
N LEU A 123 -24.28 -42.29 -4.17
CA LEU A 123 -24.05 -41.33 -5.26
C LEU A 123 -25.08 -40.20 -5.26
N ALA A 124 -26.36 -40.48 -5.03
CA ALA A 124 -27.41 -39.47 -4.92
C ALA A 124 -27.11 -38.50 -3.75
N SER A 125 -26.75 -39.04 -2.59
CA SER A 125 -26.39 -38.26 -1.42
C SER A 125 -25.15 -37.35 -1.67
N GLU A 126 -24.11 -37.89 -2.34
CA GLU A 126 -22.93 -37.12 -2.65
C GLU A 126 -23.18 -36.02 -3.71
N ARG A 127 -24.03 -36.27 -4.68
CA ARG A 127 -24.47 -35.27 -5.66
C ARG A 127 -25.25 -34.12 -5.02
N GLU A 128 -26.18 -34.44 -4.11
CA GLU A 128 -26.90 -33.42 -3.36
C GLU A 128 -25.94 -32.54 -2.54
N ARG A 129 -25.00 -33.19 -1.84
CA ARG A 129 -23.98 -32.45 -1.06
C ARG A 129 -23.11 -31.55 -1.94
N SER A 130 -22.69 -32.04 -3.12
CA SER A 130 -21.93 -31.27 -4.11
C SER A 130 -22.71 -30.03 -4.58
N GLN A 131 -23.99 -30.18 -4.89
CA GLN A 131 -24.87 -29.09 -5.32
C GLN A 131 -25.04 -28.04 -4.21
N ARG A 132 -25.26 -28.47 -2.97
CA ARG A 132 -25.39 -27.57 -1.83
C ARG A 132 -24.08 -26.80 -1.56
N LEU A 133 -22.93 -27.49 -1.60
CA LEU A 133 -21.62 -26.88 -1.44
C LEU A 133 -21.38 -25.82 -2.53
N LEU A 134 -21.64 -26.17 -3.78
CA LEU A 134 -21.49 -25.25 -4.92
C LEU A 134 -22.36 -24.00 -4.77
N ALA A 135 -23.65 -24.19 -4.44
CA ALA A 135 -24.59 -23.08 -4.20
C ALA A 135 -24.11 -22.16 -3.06
N PHE A 136 -23.59 -22.75 -1.98
CA PHE A 136 -23.05 -22.00 -0.86
C PHE A 136 -21.79 -21.19 -1.24
N LEU A 137 -20.82 -21.81 -1.91
CA LEU A 137 -19.55 -21.16 -2.28
C LEU A 137 -19.76 -20.04 -3.30
N LEU A 138 -20.72 -20.17 -4.23
CA LEU A 138 -21.02 -19.16 -5.26
C LEU A 138 -22.06 -18.12 -4.83
N ALA A 139 -22.60 -18.22 -3.61
CA ALA A 139 -23.57 -17.27 -3.10
C ALA A 139 -23.05 -15.82 -3.18
N ASP A 140 -23.95 -14.88 -3.40
CA ASP A 140 -23.68 -13.43 -3.38
C ASP A 140 -22.56 -12.97 -4.34
N GLY A 141 -22.30 -13.69 -5.44
CA GLY A 141 -21.30 -13.34 -6.44
C GLY A 141 -19.85 -13.56 -5.98
N GLN A 142 -19.64 -14.50 -5.06
CA GLN A 142 -18.29 -14.94 -4.70
C GLN A 142 -17.57 -15.51 -5.94
N GLY A 143 -16.28 -15.27 -6.05
CA GLY A 143 -15.47 -15.67 -7.18
C GLY A 143 -15.54 -14.74 -8.41
N ALA A 144 -16.47 -13.80 -8.46
CA ALA A 144 -16.63 -12.90 -9.61
C ALA A 144 -15.50 -11.84 -9.73
N SER A 145 -14.77 -11.58 -8.67
CA SER A 145 -13.69 -10.59 -8.67
C SER A 145 -12.66 -10.85 -7.56
N ALA A 146 -11.51 -10.20 -7.69
CA ALA A 146 -10.46 -10.24 -6.65
C ALA A 146 -10.91 -9.64 -5.29
N TYR A 147 -11.94 -8.82 -5.26
CA TYR A 147 -12.50 -8.26 -4.01
C TYR A 147 -13.46 -9.24 -3.31
N ARG A 148 -14.02 -10.19 -4.06
CA ARG A 148 -14.90 -11.26 -3.57
C ARG A 148 -14.42 -12.63 -4.07
N PRO A 149 -13.18 -13.05 -3.71
CA PRO A 149 -12.65 -14.33 -4.15
C PRO A 149 -13.35 -15.48 -3.42
N LEU A 150 -13.36 -16.63 -4.06
CA LEU A 150 -13.70 -17.88 -3.41
C LEU A 150 -12.60 -18.27 -2.42
N LEU A 151 -12.99 -18.51 -1.17
CA LEU A 151 -12.07 -18.95 -0.13
C LEU A 151 -11.96 -20.47 -0.14
N VAL A 152 -10.87 -20.98 -0.67
CA VAL A 152 -10.58 -22.42 -0.78
C VAL A 152 -9.22 -22.72 -0.17
N GLY A 153 -8.98 -23.99 0.19
CA GLY A 153 -7.77 -24.35 0.92
C GLY A 153 -6.55 -24.70 0.06
N ALA A 154 -6.79 -25.05 -1.22
CA ALA A 154 -5.72 -25.41 -2.14
C ALA A 154 -6.09 -25.17 -3.61
N GLU A 155 -5.10 -25.19 -4.50
CA GLU A 155 -5.27 -25.06 -5.95
C GLU A 155 -6.19 -26.15 -6.54
N ALA A 156 -6.12 -27.37 -6.00
CA ALA A 156 -6.97 -28.47 -6.41
C ALA A 156 -8.47 -28.15 -6.29
N ASP A 157 -8.87 -27.38 -5.29
CA ASP A 157 -10.24 -26.96 -5.10
C ASP A 157 -10.75 -26.11 -6.26
N ALA A 158 -9.89 -25.25 -6.81
CA ALA A 158 -10.28 -24.37 -7.92
C ALA A 158 -10.65 -25.16 -9.18
N SER A 159 -9.83 -26.13 -9.56
CA SER A 159 -10.09 -27.00 -10.73
C SER A 159 -11.33 -27.86 -10.54
N MET A 160 -11.48 -28.45 -9.36
CA MET A 160 -12.62 -29.32 -9.06
C MET A 160 -13.92 -28.55 -8.94
N MET A 161 -13.90 -27.32 -8.42
CA MET A 161 -15.07 -26.46 -8.39
C MET A 161 -15.60 -26.15 -9.79
N ILE A 162 -14.71 -25.83 -10.73
CA ILE A 162 -15.10 -25.61 -12.13
C ILE A 162 -15.75 -26.85 -12.73
N ARG A 163 -15.23 -28.05 -12.45
CA ARG A 163 -15.83 -29.30 -12.90
C ARG A 163 -17.21 -29.55 -12.27
N LEU A 164 -17.39 -29.25 -10.98
CA LEU A 164 -18.68 -29.32 -10.31
C LEU A 164 -19.73 -28.38 -10.93
N MET A 165 -19.30 -27.24 -11.49
CA MET A 165 -20.14 -26.33 -12.27
C MET A 165 -20.52 -26.88 -13.65
N GLY A 166 -20.03 -28.04 -14.06
CA GLY A 166 -20.23 -28.59 -15.41
C GLY A 166 -19.38 -27.87 -16.49
N ALA A 167 -18.39 -27.08 -16.08
CA ALA A 167 -17.53 -26.33 -16.98
C ALA A 167 -16.15 -27.01 -17.16
N THR A 168 -15.42 -26.62 -18.21
CA THR A 168 -14.11 -27.19 -18.52
C THR A 168 -13.01 -26.23 -18.08
N PRO A 169 -12.15 -26.61 -17.11
CA PRO A 169 -11.00 -25.80 -16.74
C PRO A 169 -10.00 -25.76 -17.90
N LEU A 170 -9.51 -24.57 -18.25
CA LEU A 170 -8.54 -24.35 -19.31
C LEU A 170 -7.12 -24.21 -18.75
N TYR A 171 -6.91 -23.24 -17.87
CA TYR A 171 -5.64 -22.99 -17.19
C TYR A 171 -5.86 -22.14 -15.95
N GLY A 172 -4.82 -22.01 -15.13
CA GLY A 172 -4.85 -21.12 -13.97
C GLY A 172 -3.50 -20.48 -13.71
N ARG A 173 -3.53 -19.34 -13.03
CA ARG A 173 -2.30 -18.63 -12.65
C ARG A 173 -2.46 -17.89 -11.33
N TYR A 174 -1.37 -17.73 -10.62
CA TYR A 174 -1.30 -16.85 -9.46
C TYR A 174 -1.19 -15.38 -9.88
N VAL A 175 -1.84 -14.50 -9.14
CA VAL A 175 -1.73 -13.05 -9.30
C VAL A 175 -0.77 -12.53 -8.24
N VAL A 176 0.46 -12.26 -8.64
CA VAL A 176 1.50 -11.72 -7.77
C VAL A 176 1.37 -10.22 -7.57
N GLY A 177 1.86 -9.72 -6.43
CA GLY A 177 1.83 -8.29 -6.12
C GLY A 177 0.47 -7.77 -5.65
N SER A 178 -0.46 -8.66 -5.29
CA SER A 178 -1.75 -8.26 -4.72
C SER A 178 -1.57 -7.49 -3.41
N PRO A 179 -2.29 -6.38 -3.23
CA PRO A 179 -2.30 -5.64 -1.97
C PRO A 179 -2.71 -6.55 -0.81
N GLY A 180 -2.11 -6.37 0.36
CA GLY A 180 -2.45 -7.14 1.55
C GLY A 180 -1.68 -8.46 1.73
N GLY A 181 -0.72 -8.78 0.83
CA GLY A 181 0.12 -9.97 0.96
C GLY A 181 -0.60 -11.28 0.62
N SER A 182 -1.79 -11.22 0.02
CA SER A 182 -2.48 -12.40 -0.49
C SER A 182 -1.89 -12.89 -1.81
N LEU A 183 -2.13 -14.15 -2.14
CA LEU A 183 -1.76 -14.76 -3.42
C LEU A 183 -3.05 -15.26 -4.11
N PRO A 184 -3.82 -14.36 -4.76
CA PRO A 184 -4.99 -14.78 -5.49
C PRO A 184 -4.63 -15.71 -6.63
N PHE A 185 -5.53 -16.65 -6.91
CA PHE A 185 -5.45 -17.56 -8.04
C PHE A 185 -6.61 -17.31 -8.98
N ILE A 186 -6.33 -17.11 -10.26
CA ILE A 186 -7.36 -16.98 -11.30
C ILE A 186 -7.38 -18.28 -12.07
N ALA A 187 -8.55 -18.92 -12.11
CA ALA A 187 -8.79 -20.05 -12.99
C ALA A 187 -9.67 -19.63 -14.17
N VAL A 188 -9.18 -19.89 -15.37
CA VAL A 188 -9.90 -19.66 -16.63
C VAL A 188 -10.56 -20.96 -17.06
N TYR A 189 -11.82 -20.88 -17.45
CA TYR A 189 -12.60 -22.03 -17.83
C TYR A 189 -13.55 -21.72 -19.00
N PHE A 190 -13.92 -22.76 -19.75
CA PHE A 190 -14.94 -22.66 -20.77
C PHE A 190 -16.31 -23.01 -20.19
N ASP A 191 -17.23 -22.05 -20.26
CA ASP A 191 -18.62 -22.22 -19.88
C ASP A 191 -19.42 -22.71 -21.11
N PRO A 192 -19.91 -23.95 -21.11
CA PRO A 192 -20.61 -24.51 -22.26
C PRO A 192 -21.99 -23.90 -22.53
N GLU A 193 -22.65 -23.35 -21.50
CA GLU A 193 -23.94 -22.69 -21.65
C GLU A 193 -23.79 -21.30 -22.28
N ALA A 194 -22.87 -20.51 -21.76
CA ALA A 194 -22.54 -19.18 -22.31
C ALA A 194 -21.72 -19.26 -23.59
N ARG A 195 -21.13 -20.43 -23.93
CA ARG A 195 -20.17 -20.65 -25.01
C ARG A 195 -18.99 -19.69 -25.00
N ARG A 196 -18.51 -19.35 -23.80
CA ARG A 196 -17.44 -18.35 -23.58
C ARG A 196 -16.47 -18.83 -22.53
N GLU A 197 -15.26 -18.25 -22.63
CA GLU A 197 -14.31 -18.31 -21.53
C GLU A 197 -14.71 -17.35 -20.41
N LYS A 198 -14.63 -17.83 -19.19
CA LYS A 198 -14.89 -17.07 -17.97
C LYS A 198 -13.77 -17.27 -16.98
N GLN A 199 -13.72 -16.42 -15.96
CA GLN A 199 -12.71 -16.45 -14.91
C GLN A 199 -13.37 -16.56 -13.55
N LEU A 200 -12.77 -17.35 -12.65
CA LEU A 200 -13.07 -17.36 -11.23
C LEU A 200 -11.83 -16.95 -10.44
N HIS A 201 -12.06 -16.14 -9.43
CA HIS A 201 -11.03 -15.66 -8.52
C HIS A 201 -11.07 -16.46 -7.23
N PHE A 202 -9.93 -16.99 -6.81
CA PHE A 202 -9.74 -17.77 -5.59
C PHE A 202 -8.69 -17.12 -4.70
N ASP A 203 -8.77 -17.31 -3.39
CA ASP A 203 -7.76 -16.85 -2.44
C ASP A 203 -7.64 -17.83 -1.26
N PHE A 204 -6.63 -18.71 -1.32
CA PHE A 204 -6.38 -19.65 -0.22
C PHE A 204 -5.71 -18.96 0.97
N MET A 205 -4.95 -17.88 0.76
CA MET A 205 -4.26 -17.19 1.84
C MET A 205 -5.24 -16.52 2.80
N ARG A 206 -6.36 -15.99 2.31
CA ARG A 206 -7.42 -15.43 3.17
C ARG A 206 -8.12 -16.51 4.01
N LEU A 207 -8.33 -17.70 3.45
CA LEU A 207 -8.81 -18.82 4.25
C LEU A 207 -7.79 -19.21 5.31
N TRP A 208 -6.52 -19.32 4.93
CA TRP A 208 -5.44 -19.65 5.86
C TRP A 208 -5.28 -18.62 6.97
N GLN A 209 -5.50 -17.33 6.67
CA GLN A 209 -5.58 -16.27 7.69
C GLN A 209 -6.66 -16.55 8.72
N ARG A 210 -7.88 -16.83 8.24
CA ARG A 210 -9.01 -17.11 9.12
C ARG A 210 -8.75 -18.33 10.00
N LEU A 211 -8.16 -19.37 9.46
CA LEU A 211 -7.84 -20.61 10.19
C LEU A 211 -6.71 -20.44 11.20
N ARG A 212 -5.78 -19.50 11.00
CA ARG A 212 -4.70 -19.19 11.94
C ARG A 212 -5.04 -18.12 12.96
N GLY A 213 -5.96 -17.22 12.63
CA GLY A 213 -6.37 -16.13 13.53
C GLY A 213 -7.16 -16.67 14.72
N ARG A 214 -6.75 -16.25 15.93
CA ARG A 214 -7.54 -16.43 17.13
C ARG A 214 -8.50 -15.25 17.29
N GLU A 215 -9.61 -15.44 17.97
CA GLU A 215 -10.48 -14.34 18.36
C GLU A 215 -9.64 -13.23 19.06
N GLY A 216 -9.59 -12.04 18.45
CA GLY A 216 -8.88 -10.88 18.99
C GLY A 216 -7.42 -10.71 18.56
N GLU A 217 -6.81 -11.64 17.82
CA GLU A 217 -5.48 -11.42 17.24
C GLU A 217 -5.58 -10.62 15.93
N GLU A 218 -4.82 -9.52 15.85
CA GLU A 218 -4.66 -8.78 14.60
C GLU A 218 -3.70 -9.54 13.67
N LEU A 219 -4.21 -9.88 12.48
CA LEU A 219 -3.38 -10.50 11.45
C LEU A 219 -2.77 -9.42 10.57
N TYR A 220 -1.45 -9.41 10.52
CA TYR A 220 -0.69 -8.42 9.77
C TYR A 220 -0.42 -8.92 8.35
N PRO A 221 -0.69 -8.12 7.30
CA PRO A 221 -0.37 -8.50 5.92
C PRO A 221 1.09 -8.87 5.67
N ALA A 222 2.03 -8.35 6.47
CA ALA A 222 3.44 -8.73 6.41
C ALA A 222 3.67 -10.22 6.75
N MET A 223 2.90 -10.78 7.69
CA MET A 223 2.97 -12.20 8.05
C MET A 223 2.52 -13.10 6.91
N LEU A 224 1.50 -12.66 6.16
CA LEU A 224 1.00 -13.41 5.00
C LEU A 224 2.03 -13.51 3.89
N ARG A 225 2.82 -12.45 3.67
CA ARG A 225 3.87 -12.48 2.68
C ARG A 225 4.87 -13.60 2.96
N GLY A 226 5.30 -13.78 4.21
CA GLY A 226 6.17 -14.89 4.60
C GLY A 226 5.55 -16.26 4.34
N LEU A 227 4.22 -16.38 4.53
CA LEU A 227 3.48 -17.59 4.21
C LEU A 227 3.40 -17.84 2.70
N VAL A 228 3.15 -16.80 1.91
CA VAL A 228 3.14 -16.88 0.44
C VAL A 228 4.51 -17.32 -0.08
N GLU A 229 5.59 -16.72 0.40
CA GLU A 229 6.95 -17.08 -0.02
C GLU A 229 7.29 -18.52 0.35
N ARG A 230 6.92 -18.98 1.54
CA ARG A 230 7.08 -20.37 1.95
C ARG A 230 6.28 -21.31 1.06
N TYR A 231 5.00 -21.01 0.82
CA TYR A 231 4.15 -21.82 -0.05
C TYR A 231 4.72 -21.93 -1.46
N LEU A 232 5.13 -20.80 -2.06
CA LEU A 232 5.70 -20.82 -3.41
C LEU A 232 7.01 -21.61 -3.48
N ASN A 233 7.86 -21.53 -2.44
CA ASN A 233 9.09 -22.30 -2.38
C ASN A 233 8.82 -23.81 -2.23
N GLU A 234 7.88 -24.19 -1.38
CA GLU A 234 7.50 -25.61 -1.20
C GLU A 234 6.84 -26.19 -2.47
N ALA A 235 5.96 -25.39 -3.12
CA ALA A 235 5.31 -25.79 -4.36
C ALA A 235 6.29 -25.84 -5.56
N ASP A 236 7.28 -24.95 -5.61
CA ASP A 236 8.36 -24.96 -6.60
C ASP A 236 9.25 -26.22 -6.41
N GLN A 237 9.61 -26.56 -5.16
CA GLN A 237 10.32 -27.80 -4.85
C GLN A 237 9.51 -29.06 -5.23
N ALA A 238 8.20 -29.00 -5.21
CA ALA A 238 7.30 -30.04 -5.67
C ALA A 238 7.06 -30.02 -7.20
N ALA A 239 7.84 -29.23 -7.95
CA ALA A 239 7.75 -29.08 -9.39
C ALA A 239 6.38 -28.56 -9.89
N ASN A 240 5.76 -27.63 -9.15
CA ASN A 240 4.55 -26.94 -9.60
C ASN A 240 4.91 -25.76 -10.52
N PRO A 241 4.66 -25.86 -11.85
CA PRO A 241 5.08 -24.83 -12.81
C PRO A 241 4.42 -23.48 -12.59
N ARG A 242 3.19 -23.44 -12.07
CA ARG A 242 2.47 -22.19 -11.77
C ARG A 242 3.08 -21.46 -10.57
N ALA A 243 3.53 -22.21 -9.56
CA ALA A 243 4.24 -21.63 -8.42
C ALA A 243 5.61 -21.11 -8.83
N GLU A 244 6.33 -21.82 -9.70
CA GLU A 244 7.59 -21.35 -10.29
C GLU A 244 7.39 -20.08 -11.09
N LEU A 245 6.37 -20.01 -11.95
CA LEU A 245 6.03 -18.80 -12.72
C LEU A 245 5.74 -17.60 -11.80
N ALA A 246 4.95 -17.81 -10.74
CA ALA A 246 4.67 -16.78 -9.76
C ALA A 246 5.92 -16.29 -9.04
N LYS A 247 6.79 -17.21 -8.64
CA LYS A 247 8.09 -16.92 -8.01
C LYS A 247 9.00 -16.12 -8.94
N LEU A 248 9.12 -16.54 -10.21
CA LEU A 248 9.86 -15.80 -11.24
C LEU A 248 9.37 -14.37 -11.40
N THR A 249 8.06 -14.19 -11.43
CA THR A 249 7.44 -12.85 -11.52
C THR A 249 7.79 -11.99 -10.31
N ILE A 250 7.85 -12.57 -9.11
CA ILE A 250 8.28 -11.89 -7.88
C ILE A 250 9.77 -11.53 -7.95
N GLU A 251 10.64 -12.48 -8.27
CA GLU A 251 12.10 -12.32 -8.37
C GLU A 251 12.47 -11.24 -9.40
N LEU A 252 11.80 -11.27 -10.57
CA LEU A 252 11.94 -10.26 -11.61
C LEU A 252 11.50 -8.87 -11.14
N GLY A 253 10.33 -8.78 -10.51
CA GLY A 253 9.80 -7.52 -9.97
C GLY A 253 10.70 -6.92 -8.88
N ARG A 254 11.45 -7.76 -8.16
CA ARG A 254 12.42 -7.36 -7.14
C ARG A 254 13.80 -7.02 -7.73
N GLY A 255 14.06 -7.39 -8.99
CA GLY A 255 15.37 -7.25 -9.63
C GLY A 255 16.41 -8.25 -9.08
N GLU A 256 15.95 -9.35 -8.51
CA GLU A 256 16.79 -10.46 -8.01
C GLU A 256 17.34 -11.28 -9.17
N ILE A 257 16.59 -11.34 -10.28
CA ILE A 257 17.01 -11.94 -11.53
C ILE A 257 16.92 -10.92 -12.68
N SER A 258 17.73 -11.12 -13.72
CA SER A 258 17.62 -10.29 -14.92
C SER A 258 16.39 -10.67 -15.75
N PRO A 259 15.83 -9.73 -16.55
CA PRO A 259 14.72 -10.04 -17.44
C PRO A 259 15.05 -11.15 -18.47
N GLU A 260 16.30 -11.24 -18.92
CA GLU A 260 16.76 -12.29 -19.83
C GLU A 260 16.72 -13.66 -19.13
N THR A 261 17.16 -13.72 -17.87
CA THR A 261 17.09 -14.95 -17.05
C THR A 261 15.64 -15.36 -16.82
N ALA A 262 14.75 -14.40 -16.54
CA ALA A 262 13.33 -14.66 -16.39
C ALA A 262 12.72 -15.21 -17.70
N ALA A 263 13.03 -14.59 -18.85
CA ALA A 263 12.54 -15.05 -20.15
C ALA A 263 12.97 -16.49 -20.46
N ALA A 264 14.23 -16.84 -20.22
CA ALA A 264 14.74 -18.20 -20.45
C ALA A 264 14.03 -19.24 -19.56
N ARG A 265 13.75 -18.91 -18.28
CA ARG A 265 13.05 -19.81 -17.36
C ARG A 265 11.56 -19.92 -17.72
N ILE A 266 10.90 -18.84 -18.11
CA ILE A 266 9.51 -18.85 -18.58
C ILE A 266 9.40 -19.63 -19.89
N GLU A 267 10.36 -19.50 -20.82
CA GLU A 267 10.41 -20.29 -22.06
C GLU A 267 10.51 -21.80 -21.75
N ARG A 268 11.32 -22.19 -20.78
CA ARG A 268 11.39 -23.60 -20.32
C ARG A 268 10.03 -24.09 -19.83
N LEU A 269 9.35 -23.34 -18.95
CA LEU A 269 8.01 -23.70 -18.46
C LEU A 269 6.98 -23.80 -19.59
N ALA A 270 7.05 -22.91 -20.58
CA ALA A 270 6.19 -22.95 -21.77
C ALA A 270 6.45 -24.20 -22.61
N LEU A 271 7.71 -24.59 -22.79
CA LEU A 271 8.10 -25.83 -23.49
C LEU A 271 7.68 -27.09 -22.72
N GLU A 272 7.64 -27.05 -21.40
CA GLU A 272 7.11 -28.10 -20.54
C GLU A 272 5.56 -28.16 -20.55
N GLY A 273 4.91 -27.20 -21.21
CA GLY A 273 3.46 -27.20 -21.45
C GLY A 273 2.66 -26.33 -20.48
N ASP A 274 3.30 -25.47 -19.68
CA ASP A 274 2.54 -24.50 -18.86
C ASP A 274 1.92 -23.43 -19.74
N THR A 275 0.59 -23.38 -19.73
CA THR A 275 -0.21 -22.49 -20.59
C THR A 275 -0.05 -21.01 -20.20
N ALA A 276 0.03 -20.71 -18.90
CA ALA A 276 0.19 -19.34 -18.44
C ALA A 276 1.58 -18.79 -18.79
N ALA A 277 2.63 -19.58 -18.58
CA ALA A 277 4.00 -19.23 -19.00
C ALA A 277 4.08 -18.97 -20.51
N THR A 278 3.38 -19.79 -21.32
CA THR A 278 3.33 -19.60 -22.79
C THR A 278 2.76 -18.21 -23.13
N PHE A 279 1.73 -17.74 -22.43
CA PHE A 279 1.09 -16.44 -22.74
C PHE A 279 1.87 -15.25 -22.19
N GLU A 280 2.66 -15.44 -21.15
CA GLU A 280 3.48 -14.40 -20.55
C GLU A 280 4.83 -14.19 -21.24
N LEU A 281 5.30 -15.16 -22.00
CA LEU A 281 6.63 -15.13 -22.64
C LEU A 281 6.75 -14.02 -23.69
N LEU A 282 5.82 -13.94 -24.65
CA LEU A 282 5.88 -12.94 -25.74
C LEU A 282 5.85 -11.49 -25.22
N PRO A 283 4.93 -11.08 -24.33
CA PRO A 283 4.98 -9.76 -23.73
C PRO A 283 6.34 -9.43 -23.06
N LEU A 284 6.95 -10.40 -22.38
CA LEU A 284 8.28 -10.20 -21.78
C LEU A 284 9.37 -10.02 -22.82
N CYS A 285 9.39 -10.82 -23.90
CA CYS A 285 10.33 -10.67 -25.01
C CYS A 285 10.21 -9.25 -25.65
N LEU A 286 9.00 -8.75 -25.81
CA LEU A 286 8.75 -7.40 -26.35
C LEU A 286 9.22 -6.28 -25.40
N ILE A 287 9.15 -6.50 -24.09
CA ILE A 287 9.69 -5.57 -23.07
C ILE A 287 11.22 -5.51 -23.15
N LEU A 288 11.87 -6.62 -23.46
CA LEU A 288 13.33 -6.70 -23.64
C LEU A 288 13.83 -5.96 -24.91
N ASP A 289 12.92 -5.43 -25.71
CA ASP A 289 13.21 -4.83 -27.03
C ASP A 289 13.80 -5.86 -28.01
N ASP A 290 13.53 -7.13 -27.77
CA ASP A 290 13.95 -8.25 -28.60
C ASP A 290 12.82 -8.68 -29.54
N HIS A 291 12.69 -7.96 -30.67
CA HIS A 291 11.80 -8.35 -31.77
C HIS A 291 12.36 -9.53 -32.59
N GLY A 292 13.52 -10.05 -32.19
CA GLY A 292 14.25 -11.13 -32.86
C GLY A 292 13.86 -12.53 -32.38
N VAL A 293 14.86 -13.30 -31.94
CA VAL A 293 14.71 -14.75 -31.66
C VAL A 293 13.73 -15.04 -30.52
N CYS A 294 13.78 -14.28 -29.41
CA CYS A 294 12.88 -14.50 -28.27
C CYS A 294 11.41 -14.33 -28.68
N ALA A 295 11.08 -13.24 -29.35
CA ALA A 295 9.69 -12.96 -29.74
C ALA A 295 9.18 -13.95 -30.80
N ALA A 296 10.04 -14.37 -31.74
CA ALA A 296 9.70 -15.37 -32.76
C ALA A 296 9.45 -16.76 -32.14
N ASN A 297 10.31 -17.21 -31.21
CA ASN A 297 10.11 -18.46 -30.48
C ASN A 297 8.82 -18.44 -29.65
N ALA A 298 8.59 -17.34 -28.92
CA ALA A 298 7.38 -17.17 -28.14
C ALA A 298 6.11 -17.21 -29.00
N LEU A 299 6.16 -16.63 -30.20
CA LEU A 299 5.06 -16.64 -31.16
C LEU A 299 4.71 -18.07 -31.60
N GLU A 300 5.73 -18.89 -31.91
CA GLU A 300 5.52 -20.28 -32.30
C GLU A 300 4.89 -21.12 -31.19
N LEU A 301 5.24 -20.85 -29.93
CA LEU A 301 4.64 -21.53 -28.77
C LEU A 301 3.19 -21.10 -28.52
N VAL A 302 2.84 -19.84 -28.74
CA VAL A 302 1.49 -19.30 -28.51
C VAL A 302 0.50 -19.70 -29.62
N ARG A 303 0.96 -19.73 -30.88
CA ARG A 303 0.12 -19.98 -32.07
C ARG A 303 -0.79 -21.21 -31.94
N PRO A 304 -0.32 -22.42 -31.53
CA PRO A 304 -1.18 -23.59 -31.39
C PRO A 304 -2.34 -23.40 -30.38
N TYR A 305 -2.12 -22.59 -29.35
CA TYR A 305 -3.18 -22.27 -28.38
C TYR A 305 -4.22 -21.34 -29.00
N ALA A 306 -3.79 -20.30 -29.72
CA ALA A 306 -4.69 -19.40 -30.44
C ALA A 306 -5.55 -20.14 -31.45
N GLU A 307 -4.95 -21.08 -32.23
CA GLU A 307 -5.65 -21.92 -33.20
C GLU A 307 -6.63 -22.89 -32.54
N ARG A 308 -6.33 -23.39 -31.35
CA ARG A 308 -7.25 -24.20 -30.52
C ARG A 308 -8.37 -23.39 -29.87
N GLY A 309 -8.33 -22.06 -29.96
CA GLY A 309 -9.40 -21.20 -29.50
C GLY A 309 -9.22 -20.56 -28.14
N TYR A 310 -8.00 -20.53 -27.58
CA TYR A 310 -7.73 -19.82 -26.31
C TYR A 310 -7.74 -18.32 -26.55
N ALA A 311 -8.65 -17.62 -25.90
CA ALA A 311 -8.87 -16.18 -26.11
C ALA A 311 -7.66 -15.33 -25.76
N GLU A 312 -6.98 -15.63 -24.65
CA GLU A 312 -5.78 -14.92 -24.21
C GLU A 312 -4.64 -15.10 -25.24
N ALA A 313 -4.44 -16.31 -25.76
CA ALA A 313 -3.48 -16.57 -26.83
C ALA A 313 -3.76 -15.73 -28.09
N MET A 314 -5.04 -15.59 -28.47
CA MET A 314 -5.45 -14.74 -29.58
C MET A 314 -5.14 -13.25 -29.32
N VAL A 315 -5.30 -12.78 -28.09
CA VAL A 315 -4.91 -11.42 -27.70
C VAL A 315 -3.40 -11.23 -27.80
N VAL A 316 -2.61 -12.23 -27.38
CA VAL A 316 -1.15 -12.23 -27.53
C VAL A 316 -0.72 -12.25 -29.00
N MET A 317 -1.41 -13.01 -29.86
CA MET A 317 -1.20 -12.99 -31.32
C MET A 317 -1.49 -11.61 -31.92
N ALA A 318 -2.56 -10.94 -31.47
CA ALA A 318 -2.88 -9.59 -31.91
C ALA A 318 -1.78 -8.58 -31.50
N LEU A 319 -1.22 -8.74 -30.30
CA LEU A 319 -0.10 -7.94 -29.82
C LEU A 319 1.17 -8.16 -30.67
N ALA A 320 1.48 -9.41 -31.02
CA ALA A 320 2.59 -9.76 -31.90
C ALA A 320 2.47 -9.08 -33.28
N ALA A 321 1.25 -9.06 -33.85
CA ALA A 321 0.97 -8.40 -35.13
C ALA A 321 1.09 -6.86 -35.04
N GLU A 322 0.70 -6.25 -33.89
CA GLU A 322 0.92 -4.82 -33.63
C GLU A 322 2.41 -4.46 -33.65
N HIS A 323 3.22 -5.29 -33.00
CA HIS A 323 4.67 -5.10 -32.89
C HIS A 323 5.46 -5.64 -34.08
N ARG A 324 4.78 -6.18 -35.11
CA ARG A 324 5.39 -6.71 -36.34
C ARG A 324 6.44 -7.79 -36.08
N VAL A 325 6.18 -8.66 -35.09
CA VAL A 325 7.01 -9.85 -34.84
C VAL A 325 7.02 -10.69 -36.12
N GLU A 326 8.17 -11.24 -36.49
CA GLU A 326 8.31 -12.08 -37.68
C GLU A 326 7.33 -13.26 -37.61
N GLY A 327 6.57 -13.46 -38.72
CA GLY A 327 5.54 -14.50 -38.77
C GLY A 327 4.18 -14.12 -38.16
N ALA A 328 4.04 -13.00 -37.42
CA ALA A 328 2.76 -12.59 -36.83
C ALA A 328 1.76 -11.93 -37.80
N GLY A 329 2.24 -11.50 -38.98
CA GLY A 329 1.43 -10.75 -39.91
C GLY A 329 1.37 -9.25 -39.65
N ASP A 330 0.35 -8.60 -40.17
CA ASP A 330 0.17 -7.15 -40.11
C ASP A 330 -1.11 -6.72 -39.36
N GLY A 331 -1.51 -5.47 -39.50
CA GLY A 331 -2.72 -4.93 -38.88
C GLY A 331 -4.04 -5.61 -39.32
N SER A 332 -4.05 -6.43 -40.37
CA SER A 332 -5.22 -7.27 -40.72
C SER A 332 -5.31 -8.49 -39.84
N GLU A 333 -4.18 -9.13 -39.51
CA GLU A 333 -4.09 -10.22 -38.55
C GLU A 333 -4.41 -9.76 -37.16
N LEU A 334 -3.93 -8.59 -36.72
CA LEU A 334 -4.34 -7.98 -35.45
C LEU A 334 -5.87 -7.92 -35.31
N LYS A 335 -6.56 -7.38 -36.32
CA LYS A 335 -8.02 -7.26 -36.28
C LYS A 335 -8.72 -8.62 -36.30
N LYS A 336 -8.17 -9.58 -37.04
CA LYS A 336 -8.69 -10.95 -37.10
C LYS A 336 -8.60 -11.62 -35.73
N TRP A 337 -7.44 -11.59 -35.10
CA TRP A 337 -7.22 -12.19 -33.79
C TRP A 337 -8.06 -11.54 -32.69
N LEU A 338 -8.17 -10.21 -32.66
CA LEU A 338 -9.05 -9.53 -31.71
C LEU A 338 -10.52 -9.86 -31.91
N ARG A 339 -10.99 -10.04 -33.15
CA ARG A 339 -12.36 -10.47 -33.41
C ARG A 339 -12.59 -11.88 -32.86
N GLN A 340 -11.69 -12.82 -33.14
CA GLN A 340 -11.81 -14.19 -32.66
C GLN A 340 -11.73 -14.26 -31.12
N ALA A 341 -10.84 -13.50 -30.49
CA ALA A 341 -10.79 -13.37 -29.04
C ALA A 341 -12.12 -12.83 -28.47
N SER A 342 -12.70 -11.83 -29.13
CA SER A 342 -14.01 -11.24 -28.76
C SER A 342 -15.16 -12.23 -28.81
N GLU A 343 -15.14 -13.15 -29.76
CA GLU A 343 -16.14 -14.22 -29.86
C GLU A 343 -16.03 -15.23 -28.69
N ARG A 344 -14.83 -15.39 -28.14
CA ARG A 344 -14.53 -16.34 -27.08
C ARG A 344 -14.70 -15.80 -25.68
N MET A 345 -14.19 -14.61 -25.37
CA MET A 345 -14.21 -14.03 -24.02
C MET A 345 -15.13 -12.82 -23.84
N GLY A 346 -15.69 -12.31 -24.93
CA GLY A 346 -16.43 -11.06 -24.96
C GLY A 346 -15.61 -9.93 -25.59
N GLU A 347 -16.30 -9.03 -26.31
CA GLU A 347 -15.59 -7.96 -27.03
C GLU A 347 -14.95 -6.95 -26.05
N PRO A 348 -15.63 -6.46 -25.00
CA PRO A 348 -15.04 -5.54 -24.05
C PRO A 348 -13.83 -6.14 -23.32
N GLU A 349 -13.89 -7.41 -22.93
CA GLU A 349 -12.84 -8.14 -22.25
C GLU A 349 -11.60 -8.28 -23.13
N ALA A 350 -11.77 -8.76 -24.37
CA ALA A 350 -10.69 -8.94 -25.33
C ALA A 350 -9.98 -7.63 -25.66
N LEU A 351 -10.75 -6.56 -25.90
CA LEU A 351 -10.20 -5.23 -26.18
C LEU A 351 -9.48 -4.62 -24.98
N THR A 352 -9.95 -4.91 -23.77
CA THR A 352 -9.30 -4.46 -22.54
C THR A 352 -8.00 -5.20 -22.32
N ALA A 353 -8.00 -6.53 -22.43
CA ALA A 353 -6.80 -7.36 -22.27
C ALA A 353 -5.71 -6.95 -23.27
N TYR A 354 -6.06 -6.74 -24.54
CA TYR A 354 -5.14 -6.23 -25.55
C TYR A 354 -4.56 -4.86 -25.17
N ALA A 355 -5.39 -3.91 -24.77
CA ALA A 355 -4.92 -2.60 -24.35
C ALA A 355 -4.02 -2.65 -23.10
N GLN A 356 -4.31 -3.51 -22.16
CA GLN A 356 -3.48 -3.73 -20.97
C GLN A 356 -2.08 -4.24 -21.33
N LEU A 357 -1.99 -5.25 -22.21
CA LEU A 357 -0.72 -5.80 -22.68
C LEU A 357 0.07 -4.76 -23.46
N SER A 358 -0.58 -4.03 -24.40
CA SER A 358 0.07 -2.95 -25.17
C SER A 358 0.61 -1.83 -24.26
N ILE A 359 -0.05 -1.54 -23.13
CA ILE A 359 0.39 -0.57 -22.12
C ILE A 359 1.57 -1.09 -21.31
N SER A 360 1.61 -2.38 -21.00
CA SER A 360 2.64 -2.98 -20.14
C SER A 360 4.01 -3.06 -20.82
N ILE A 361 4.05 -3.19 -22.14
CA ILE A 361 5.29 -3.27 -22.93
C ILE A 361 6.08 -1.95 -22.86
N ASP A 362 5.40 -0.80 -22.92
CA ASP A 362 6.06 0.51 -22.82
C ASP A 362 5.32 1.45 -21.85
N PRO A 363 5.54 1.28 -20.53
CA PRO A 363 4.82 2.05 -19.52
C PRO A 363 5.12 3.55 -19.50
N GLY A 364 6.19 3.99 -20.17
CA GLY A 364 6.62 5.40 -20.23
C GLY A 364 6.09 6.19 -21.42
N ARG A 365 5.61 5.52 -22.48
CA ARG A 365 5.19 6.18 -23.73
C ARG A 365 3.68 6.32 -23.86
N LYS A 366 3.26 7.11 -24.87
CA LYS A 366 1.86 7.14 -25.29
C LYS A 366 1.48 5.77 -25.85
N ILE A 367 0.28 5.32 -25.49
CA ILE A 367 -0.25 4.04 -26.00
C ILE A 367 -0.52 4.12 -27.51
N SER A 368 -0.50 2.97 -28.17
CA SER A 368 -0.77 2.88 -29.59
C SER A 368 -2.17 3.40 -29.96
N ALA A 369 -2.33 3.81 -31.21
CA ALA A 369 -3.62 4.30 -31.69
C ALA A 369 -4.71 3.21 -31.64
N ASP A 370 -4.33 1.96 -31.91
CA ASP A 370 -5.26 0.83 -31.93
C ASP A 370 -5.63 0.37 -30.53
N ALA A 371 -4.67 0.31 -29.57
CA ALA A 371 -4.98 0.09 -28.16
C ALA A 371 -5.87 1.21 -27.58
N GLY A 372 -5.62 2.46 -27.95
CA GLY A 372 -6.47 3.59 -27.57
C GLY A 372 -7.90 3.53 -28.13
N LYS A 373 -8.09 3.03 -29.35
CA LYS A 373 -9.42 2.78 -29.96
C LYS A 373 -10.11 1.61 -29.26
N ALA A 374 -9.39 0.52 -29.01
CA ALA A 374 -9.88 -0.66 -28.32
C ALA A 374 -10.39 -0.30 -26.92
N LEU A 375 -9.59 0.44 -26.16
CA LEU A 375 -9.94 0.87 -24.82
C LEU A 375 -11.21 1.73 -24.77
N ARG A 376 -11.35 2.69 -25.72
CA ARG A 376 -12.56 3.51 -25.80
C ARG A 376 -13.79 2.70 -26.22
N LYS A 377 -13.62 1.71 -27.10
CA LYS A 377 -14.72 0.84 -27.53
C LYS A 377 -15.24 0.01 -26.36
N ALA A 378 -14.34 -0.61 -25.61
CA ALA A 378 -14.69 -1.36 -24.42
C ALA A 378 -15.34 -0.48 -23.33
N ALA A 379 -14.81 0.74 -23.11
CA ALA A 379 -15.40 1.69 -22.16
C ALA A 379 -16.79 2.19 -22.57
N ARG A 380 -17.08 2.29 -23.87
CA ARG A 380 -18.43 2.63 -24.39
C ARG A 380 -19.44 1.50 -24.18
N ALA A 381 -18.98 0.27 -24.06
CA ALA A 381 -19.79 -0.91 -23.70
C ALA A 381 -19.95 -1.08 -22.18
N ASP A 382 -19.70 -0.03 -21.39
CA ASP A 382 -19.80 0.01 -19.93
C ASP A 382 -18.90 -1.00 -19.19
N HIS A 383 -17.80 -1.43 -19.85
CA HIS A 383 -16.83 -2.30 -19.24
C HIS A 383 -15.98 -1.52 -18.25
N ALA A 384 -16.22 -1.76 -16.95
CA ALA A 384 -15.61 -0.98 -15.87
C ALA A 384 -14.06 -1.03 -15.86
N PRO A 385 -13.37 -2.17 -16.02
CA PRO A 385 -11.91 -2.22 -16.11
C PRO A 385 -11.35 -1.35 -17.24
N ALA A 386 -11.97 -1.40 -18.44
CA ALA A 386 -11.57 -0.56 -19.56
C ALA A 386 -11.74 0.93 -19.26
N THR A 387 -12.85 1.28 -18.60
CA THR A 387 -13.15 2.68 -18.27
C THR A 387 -12.15 3.24 -17.26
N LEU A 388 -11.81 2.47 -16.22
CA LEU A 388 -10.80 2.87 -15.24
C LEU A 388 -9.41 3.02 -15.87
N LEU A 389 -9.02 2.09 -16.75
CA LEU A 389 -7.76 2.17 -17.48
C LEU A 389 -7.74 3.37 -18.42
N LEU A 390 -8.85 3.65 -19.11
CA LEU A 390 -9.02 4.84 -19.96
C LEU A 390 -8.86 6.14 -19.15
N VAL A 391 -9.48 6.23 -17.98
CA VAL A 391 -9.34 7.37 -17.06
C VAL A 391 -7.88 7.54 -16.63
N GLN A 392 -7.20 6.48 -16.29
CA GLN A 392 -5.79 6.50 -15.92
C GLN A 392 -4.91 7.02 -17.07
N MET A 393 -5.12 6.52 -18.27
CA MET A 393 -4.36 6.93 -19.46
C MET A 393 -4.62 8.39 -19.86
N LEU A 394 -5.85 8.87 -19.67
CA LEU A 394 -6.20 10.28 -19.91
C LEU A 394 -5.58 11.23 -18.88
N ARG A 395 -5.52 10.81 -17.60
CA ARG A 395 -4.91 11.60 -16.51
C ARG A 395 -3.40 11.67 -16.59
N SER A 396 -2.76 10.58 -17.00
CA SER A 396 -1.30 10.51 -17.20
C SER A 396 -0.81 11.08 -18.53
N ASP A 397 -1.70 11.65 -19.36
CA ASP A 397 -1.44 12.15 -20.73
C ASP A 397 -0.80 11.10 -21.67
N ARG A 398 -0.99 9.82 -21.35
CA ARG A 398 -0.50 8.71 -22.17
C ARG A 398 -1.41 8.36 -23.35
N LEU A 399 -2.64 8.87 -23.34
CA LEU A 399 -3.62 8.70 -24.41
C LEU A 399 -3.95 10.03 -25.05
N ARG A 400 -3.84 10.10 -26.39
CA ARG A 400 -4.27 11.29 -27.16
C ARG A 400 -5.77 11.53 -26.94
N ARG A 401 -6.12 12.71 -26.41
CA ARG A 401 -7.51 13.09 -26.18
C ARG A 401 -8.28 13.24 -27.50
N GLN A 402 -9.52 12.77 -27.50
CA GLN A 402 -10.47 12.99 -28.57
C GLN A 402 -11.54 13.99 -28.12
N ARG A 403 -12.30 14.54 -29.08
CA ARG A 403 -13.40 15.45 -28.77
C ARG A 403 -14.42 14.73 -27.87
N GLY A 404 -14.67 15.30 -26.68
CA GLY A 404 -15.57 14.72 -25.67
C GLY A 404 -14.92 13.76 -24.67
N ASP A 405 -13.61 13.48 -24.77
CA ASP A 405 -12.90 12.71 -23.75
C ASP A 405 -12.73 13.58 -22.48
N SER A 406 -13.38 13.18 -21.42
CA SER A 406 -13.17 13.71 -20.06
C SER A 406 -13.04 12.54 -19.09
N ALA A 407 -11.96 12.52 -18.32
CA ALA A 407 -11.74 11.51 -17.31
C ALA A 407 -12.93 11.42 -16.32
N ASP A 408 -13.45 12.59 -15.88
CA ASP A 408 -14.58 12.65 -14.98
C ASP A 408 -15.88 12.12 -15.59
N ARG A 409 -16.10 12.38 -16.87
CA ARG A 409 -17.28 11.85 -17.58
C ARG A 409 -17.23 10.33 -17.69
N TRP A 410 -16.07 9.79 -18.00
CA TRP A 410 -15.87 8.33 -18.06
C TRP A 410 -16.00 7.71 -16.68
N LEU A 411 -15.46 8.37 -15.65
CA LEU A 411 -15.53 7.88 -14.27
C LEU A 411 -16.99 7.84 -13.75
N ARG A 412 -17.77 8.89 -14.03
CA ARG A 412 -19.20 8.90 -13.70
C ARG A 412 -19.95 7.77 -14.39
N ARG A 413 -19.72 7.60 -15.69
CA ARG A 413 -20.35 6.51 -16.45
C ARG A 413 -20.06 5.13 -15.85
N ALA A 414 -18.81 4.89 -15.44
CA ALA A 414 -18.45 3.62 -14.79
C ALA A 414 -19.09 3.47 -13.39
N ALA A 415 -19.17 4.57 -12.63
CA ALA A 415 -19.83 4.57 -11.32
C ALA A 415 -21.35 4.29 -11.47
N ASP A 416 -22.01 4.94 -12.43
CA ASP A 416 -23.43 4.73 -12.75
C ASP A 416 -23.70 3.30 -13.21
N ALA A 417 -22.74 2.67 -13.90
CA ALA A 417 -22.76 1.26 -14.28
C ALA A 417 -22.43 0.28 -13.12
N GLY A 418 -22.27 0.76 -11.90
CA GLY A 418 -22.05 -0.07 -10.71
C GLY A 418 -20.58 -0.40 -10.38
N SER A 419 -19.61 0.25 -11.05
CA SER A 419 -18.19 0.01 -10.75
C SER A 419 -17.80 0.56 -9.38
N THR A 420 -17.54 -0.32 -8.43
CA THR A 420 -17.09 -0.02 -7.08
C THR A 420 -15.85 0.88 -7.06
N ALA A 421 -14.83 0.54 -7.85
CA ALA A 421 -13.61 1.32 -7.94
C ALA A 421 -13.82 2.71 -8.57
N ALA A 422 -14.75 2.83 -9.54
CA ALA A 422 -15.12 4.13 -10.09
C ALA A 422 -15.88 4.99 -9.08
N MET A 423 -16.79 4.39 -8.31
CA MET A 423 -17.49 5.07 -7.20
C MET A 423 -16.49 5.60 -6.16
N ALA A 424 -15.49 4.79 -5.76
CA ALA A 424 -14.46 5.19 -4.81
C ALA A 424 -13.63 6.37 -5.34
N GLN A 425 -13.21 6.34 -6.61
CA GLN A 425 -12.45 7.43 -7.23
C GLN A 425 -13.29 8.70 -7.37
N LEU A 426 -14.53 8.58 -7.83
CA LEU A 426 -15.45 9.71 -8.01
C LEU A 426 -15.81 10.33 -6.65
N GLY A 427 -16.08 9.51 -5.64
CA GLY A 427 -16.30 9.94 -4.28
C GLY A 427 -15.14 10.77 -3.73
N LEU A 428 -13.90 10.27 -3.91
CA LEU A 428 -12.70 11.02 -3.52
C LEU A 428 -12.59 12.38 -4.24
N GLU A 429 -12.91 12.43 -5.53
CA GLU A 429 -12.91 13.71 -6.27
C GLU A 429 -13.94 14.69 -5.74
N TYR A 430 -15.14 14.22 -5.45
CA TYR A 430 -16.16 15.07 -4.85
C TYR A 430 -15.75 15.60 -3.47
N LEU A 431 -15.09 14.77 -2.64
CA LEU A 431 -14.54 15.24 -1.37
C LEU A 431 -13.47 16.33 -1.56
N ARG A 432 -12.57 16.18 -2.53
CA ARG A 432 -11.53 17.18 -2.87
C ARG A 432 -12.13 18.52 -3.33
N LEU A 433 -13.28 18.46 -4.01
CA LEU A 433 -14.02 19.63 -4.47
C LEU A 433 -14.95 20.25 -3.41
N GLY A 434 -14.94 19.71 -2.18
CA GLY A 434 -15.84 20.14 -1.09
C GLY A 434 -17.30 19.68 -1.26
N ARG A 435 -17.58 18.80 -2.24
CA ARG A 435 -18.92 18.27 -2.52
C ARG A 435 -19.21 17.05 -1.64
N PHE A 436 -19.19 17.24 -0.34
CA PHE A 436 -19.28 16.14 0.62
C PHE A 436 -20.59 15.36 0.54
N ARG A 437 -21.73 16.04 0.27
CA ARG A 437 -23.04 15.40 0.13
C ARG A 437 -23.13 14.43 -1.04
N ASP A 438 -22.34 14.65 -2.09
CA ASP A 438 -22.30 13.77 -3.26
C ASP A 438 -21.24 12.68 -3.12
N GLY A 439 -20.15 12.96 -2.39
CA GLY A 439 -19.01 12.06 -2.26
C GLY A 439 -19.25 10.90 -1.28
N TRP A 440 -19.82 11.17 -0.10
CA TRP A 440 -19.99 10.16 0.93
C TRP A 440 -20.88 9.00 0.52
N PRO A 441 -22.07 9.20 -0.09
CA PRO A 441 -22.91 8.08 -0.52
C PRO A 441 -22.22 7.13 -1.50
N LEU A 442 -21.41 7.65 -2.42
CA LEU A 442 -20.63 6.84 -3.35
C LEU A 442 -19.58 6.00 -2.62
N LEU A 443 -18.91 6.59 -1.63
CA LEU A 443 -17.92 5.87 -0.82
C LEU A 443 -18.59 4.82 0.08
N GLU A 444 -19.74 5.09 0.65
CA GLU A 444 -20.52 4.12 1.44
C GLU A 444 -20.93 2.92 0.58
N GLN A 445 -21.43 3.17 -0.62
CA GLN A 445 -21.79 2.12 -1.57
C GLN A 445 -20.58 1.30 -2.02
N ALA A 446 -19.44 1.94 -2.28
CA ALA A 446 -18.20 1.27 -2.63
C ALA A 446 -17.66 0.45 -1.46
N ALA A 447 -17.67 0.97 -0.25
CA ALA A 447 -17.24 0.27 0.96
C ALA A 447 -18.10 -0.95 1.27
N ALA A 448 -19.42 -0.86 1.09
CA ALA A 448 -20.34 -1.97 1.23
C ALA A 448 -20.03 -3.13 0.24
N ASN A 449 -19.35 -2.81 -0.86
CA ASN A 449 -18.84 -3.77 -1.84
C ASN A 449 -17.35 -4.10 -1.66
N ASN A 450 -16.81 -3.94 -0.46
CA ASN A 450 -15.44 -4.26 -0.06
C ASN A 450 -14.34 -3.45 -0.79
N ASP A 451 -14.62 -2.23 -1.23
CA ASP A 451 -13.55 -1.37 -1.77
C ASP A 451 -12.65 -0.83 -0.65
N PRO A 452 -11.36 -1.21 -0.59
CA PRO A 452 -10.48 -0.82 0.49
C PRO A 452 -10.14 0.68 0.49
N THR A 453 -10.22 1.34 -0.66
CA THR A 453 -9.97 2.78 -0.79
C THR A 453 -11.13 3.56 -0.19
N ALA A 454 -12.36 3.17 -0.54
CA ALA A 454 -13.57 3.77 0.02
C ALA A 454 -13.65 3.59 1.54
N MET A 455 -13.38 2.37 2.04
CA MET A 455 -13.31 2.10 3.48
C MET A 455 -12.27 3.00 4.18
N GLY A 456 -11.08 3.14 3.61
CA GLY A 456 -10.03 4.00 4.14
C GLY A 456 -10.43 5.48 4.18
N LEU A 457 -11.13 5.97 3.15
CA LEU A 457 -11.62 7.36 3.09
C LEU A 457 -12.75 7.61 4.11
N LEU A 458 -13.69 6.69 4.25
CA LEU A 458 -14.73 6.76 5.29
C LEU A 458 -14.12 6.75 6.69
N ALA A 459 -13.12 5.89 6.91
CA ALA A 459 -12.39 5.84 8.17
C ALA A 459 -11.73 7.19 8.50
N ILE A 460 -11.09 7.84 7.52
CA ILE A 460 -10.51 9.18 7.68
C ILE A 460 -11.60 10.22 8.03
N GLY A 461 -12.76 10.14 7.39
CA GLY A 461 -13.90 11.04 7.67
C GLY A 461 -14.38 10.91 9.11
N HIS A 462 -14.59 9.69 9.61
CA HIS A 462 -15.00 9.41 10.99
C HIS A 462 -13.90 9.72 12.02
N ASP A 463 -12.64 9.41 11.72
CA ASP A 463 -11.48 9.71 12.58
C ASP A 463 -11.32 11.23 12.80
N ALA A 464 -11.45 12.01 11.75
CA ALA A 464 -11.28 13.46 11.83
C ALA A 464 -12.53 14.22 12.32
N GLY A 465 -13.72 13.62 12.28
CA GLY A 465 -14.98 14.30 12.57
C GLY A 465 -15.20 15.53 11.69
N ARG A 466 -14.81 15.45 10.40
CA ARG A 466 -14.77 16.59 9.48
C ARG A 466 -15.51 16.26 8.18
N MET A 467 -15.62 17.27 7.32
CA MET A 467 -16.22 17.13 5.97
C MET A 467 -17.68 16.65 6.01
N GLY A 468 -18.42 16.98 7.09
CA GLY A 468 -19.85 16.64 7.23
C GLY A 468 -20.13 15.26 7.80
N LEU A 469 -19.10 14.49 8.21
CA LEU A 469 -19.26 13.28 9.01
C LEU A 469 -19.04 13.57 10.49
N ALA A 470 -19.85 12.95 11.34
CA ALA A 470 -19.62 12.97 12.79
C ALA A 470 -18.38 12.13 13.14
N GLY A 471 -17.60 12.58 14.12
CA GLY A 471 -16.49 11.83 14.66
C GLY A 471 -16.97 10.53 15.33
N ASP A 472 -16.36 9.42 14.97
CA ASP A 472 -16.65 8.10 15.54
C ASP A 472 -15.36 7.24 15.43
N GLU A 473 -14.59 7.26 16.52
CA GLU A 473 -13.30 6.54 16.56
C GLU A 473 -13.45 5.01 16.46
N GLU A 474 -14.54 4.44 16.98
CA GLU A 474 -14.76 2.98 16.93
C GLU A 474 -15.09 2.55 15.50
N ARG A 475 -15.97 3.29 14.83
CA ARG A 475 -16.27 3.06 13.42
C ARG A 475 -15.06 3.29 12.53
N ALA A 476 -14.28 4.34 12.80
CA ALA A 476 -13.03 4.61 12.09
C ALA A 476 -12.04 3.44 12.24
N LEU A 477 -11.82 2.96 13.47
CA LEU A 477 -10.94 1.83 13.74
C LEU A 477 -11.40 0.55 13.03
N SER A 478 -12.69 0.24 13.08
CA SER A 478 -13.26 -0.91 12.37
C SER A 478 -13.03 -0.83 10.85
N LEU A 479 -13.30 0.33 10.24
CA LEU A 479 -13.08 0.57 8.82
C LEU A 479 -11.60 0.53 8.43
N TYR A 480 -10.70 1.09 9.26
CA TYR A 480 -9.25 0.99 9.03
C TYR A 480 -8.77 -0.46 9.06
N ARG A 481 -9.24 -1.29 10.00
CA ARG A 481 -8.90 -2.72 10.07
C ARG A 481 -9.37 -3.47 8.83
N GLN A 482 -10.62 -3.26 8.41
CA GLN A 482 -11.15 -3.88 7.19
C GLN A 482 -10.37 -3.45 5.94
N ALA A 483 -10.14 -2.16 5.77
CA ALA A 483 -9.35 -1.64 4.65
C ALA A 483 -7.91 -2.19 4.64
N ALA A 484 -7.28 -2.29 5.81
CA ALA A 484 -5.93 -2.83 5.96
C ALA A 484 -5.85 -4.31 5.58
N GLN A 485 -6.82 -5.13 6.01
CA GLN A 485 -6.91 -6.53 5.64
C GLN A 485 -7.08 -6.72 4.12
N LEU A 486 -7.75 -5.76 3.45
CA LEU A 486 -7.90 -5.73 1.99
C LEU A 486 -6.71 -5.06 1.27
N GLY A 487 -5.62 -4.75 1.99
CA GLY A 487 -4.38 -4.27 1.41
C GLY A 487 -4.23 -2.75 1.30
N ASN A 488 -5.10 -1.95 1.94
CA ASN A 488 -4.95 -0.50 1.94
C ASN A 488 -3.76 -0.05 2.80
N GLY A 489 -2.62 0.25 2.15
CA GLY A 489 -1.40 0.69 2.85
C GLY A 489 -1.56 2.02 3.62
N GLY A 490 -2.52 2.87 3.24
CA GLY A 490 -2.85 4.08 3.99
C GLY A 490 -3.52 3.77 5.33
N ALA A 491 -4.46 2.84 5.34
CA ALA A 491 -5.13 2.34 6.54
C ALA A 491 -4.14 1.62 7.48
N MET A 492 -3.26 0.76 6.91
CA MET A 492 -2.20 0.10 7.68
C MET A 492 -1.28 1.12 8.36
N ARG A 493 -0.81 2.14 7.62
CA ARG A 493 0.01 3.21 8.18
C ARG A 493 -0.70 3.97 9.30
N ARG A 494 -2.02 4.25 9.14
CA ARG A 494 -2.82 4.92 10.17
C ARG A 494 -2.96 4.06 11.44
N LEU A 495 -3.15 2.74 11.30
CA LEU A 495 -3.15 1.80 12.42
C LEU A 495 -1.78 1.79 13.13
N GLY A 496 -0.67 1.73 12.38
CA GLY A 496 0.67 1.83 12.95
C GLY A 496 0.84 3.08 13.82
N ARG A 497 0.41 4.25 13.30
CA ARG A 497 0.45 5.48 14.09
C ARG A 497 -0.47 5.44 15.31
N ALA A 498 -1.66 4.85 15.17
CA ALA A 498 -2.59 4.74 16.26
C ALA A 498 -2.05 3.88 17.43
N TYR A 499 -1.42 2.75 17.12
CA TYR A 499 -0.73 1.95 18.13
C TYR A 499 0.49 2.64 18.72
N ALA A 500 1.29 3.35 17.91
CA ALA A 500 2.45 4.08 18.43
C ALA A 500 2.08 5.17 19.43
N ARG A 501 0.91 5.81 19.28
CA ARG A 501 0.51 6.98 20.06
C ARG A 501 -0.67 6.76 21.01
N GLY A 502 -1.31 5.61 20.98
CA GLY A 502 -2.54 5.37 21.74
C GLY A 502 -3.74 6.16 21.21
N GLU A 503 -3.82 6.37 19.88
CA GLU A 503 -4.95 7.02 19.23
C GLU A 503 -6.08 6.00 18.93
N LEU A 504 -7.29 6.44 18.57
CA LEU A 504 -8.45 5.59 18.26
C LEU A 504 -8.83 4.63 19.40
N LYS A 505 -8.74 5.10 20.65
CA LYS A 505 -9.00 4.33 21.90
C LYS A 505 -8.10 3.09 22.06
N LEU A 506 -7.00 3.00 21.30
CA LEU A 506 -6.04 1.92 21.44
C LEU A 506 -5.04 2.23 22.58
N LYS A 507 -4.51 1.19 23.19
CA LYS A 507 -3.36 1.34 24.09
C LYS A 507 -2.07 1.43 23.26
N PRO A 508 -1.10 2.28 23.64
CA PRO A 508 0.21 2.30 22.99
C PRO A 508 0.85 0.90 22.99
N ASP A 509 1.32 0.48 21.81
CA ASP A 509 1.97 -0.80 21.58
C ASP A 509 2.91 -0.68 20.38
N MET A 510 4.21 -0.57 20.66
CA MET A 510 5.22 -0.34 19.62
C MET A 510 5.45 -1.56 18.75
N ALA A 511 5.32 -2.79 19.27
CA ALA A 511 5.47 -4.00 18.48
C ALA A 511 4.33 -4.13 17.45
N ARG A 512 3.10 -3.80 17.83
CA ARG A 512 1.96 -3.73 16.90
C ARG A 512 2.11 -2.58 15.90
N ALA A 513 2.59 -1.43 16.35
CA ALA A 513 2.86 -0.29 15.47
C ALA A 513 3.88 -0.67 14.39
N GLU A 514 4.97 -1.32 14.77
CA GLU A 514 6.00 -1.85 13.86
C GLU A 514 5.41 -2.80 12.83
N ALA A 515 4.63 -3.80 13.26
CA ALA A 515 4.02 -4.77 12.37
C ALA A 515 3.08 -4.13 11.34
N TRP A 516 2.31 -3.10 11.74
CA TRP A 516 1.45 -2.35 10.82
C TRP A 516 2.23 -1.45 9.87
N TYR A 517 3.27 -0.74 10.33
CA TYR A 517 4.12 0.07 9.46
C TYR A 517 4.88 -0.80 8.46
N LEU A 518 5.39 -1.96 8.90
CA LEU A 518 6.01 -2.94 8.02
C LEU A 518 5.03 -3.44 6.95
N SER A 519 3.82 -3.81 7.36
CA SER A 519 2.75 -4.22 6.44
C SER A 519 2.41 -3.14 5.42
N ALA A 520 2.30 -1.88 5.86
CA ALA A 520 2.04 -0.75 4.99
C ALA A 520 3.18 -0.50 4.00
N SER A 521 4.43 -0.63 4.46
CA SER A 521 5.62 -0.52 3.61
C SER A 521 5.65 -1.58 2.52
N LEU A 522 5.37 -2.83 2.89
CA LEU A 522 5.27 -3.96 1.98
C LEU A 522 4.10 -3.83 0.98
N ALA A 523 3.04 -3.10 1.35
CA ALA A 523 1.95 -2.71 0.45
C ALA A 523 2.30 -1.51 -0.46
N GLY A 524 3.58 -1.09 -0.51
CA GLY A 524 4.06 0.00 -1.35
C GLY A 524 3.84 1.40 -0.78
N ASN A 525 3.46 1.54 0.49
CA ASN A 525 3.30 2.84 1.13
C ASN A 525 4.67 3.41 1.57
N GLN A 526 5.29 4.20 0.69
CA GLN A 526 6.61 4.80 0.93
C GLN A 526 6.66 5.69 2.20
N LYS A 527 5.52 6.33 2.57
CA LYS A 527 5.46 7.13 3.80
C LYS A 527 5.53 6.24 5.05
N ALA A 528 4.91 5.06 5.00
CA ALA A 528 5.01 4.10 6.09
C ALA A 528 6.43 3.55 6.23
N ALA A 529 7.11 3.30 5.12
CA ALA A 529 8.50 2.88 5.13
C ALA A 529 9.42 3.92 5.78
N THR A 530 9.21 5.21 5.44
CA THR A 530 9.96 6.29 6.10
C THR A 530 9.60 6.46 7.57
N ASP A 531 8.32 6.35 7.95
CA ASP A 531 7.91 6.42 9.35
C ASP A 531 8.55 5.28 10.16
N LEU A 532 8.57 4.06 9.62
CA LEU A 532 9.22 2.90 10.24
C LEU A 532 10.74 3.11 10.41
N ALA A 533 11.38 3.59 9.35
CA ALA A 533 12.82 3.87 9.40
C ALA A 533 13.16 4.94 10.44
N ASP A 534 12.35 6.00 10.53
CA ASP A 534 12.54 7.05 11.53
C ASP A 534 12.41 6.51 12.97
N LEU A 535 11.47 5.58 13.21
CA LEU A 535 11.31 4.91 14.51
C LEU A 535 12.52 4.03 14.85
N TYR A 536 13.04 3.27 13.89
CA TYR A 536 14.24 2.45 14.08
C TYR A 536 15.49 3.31 14.35
N LEU A 537 15.69 4.36 13.54
CA LEU A 537 16.84 5.25 13.66
C LEU A 537 16.83 6.07 14.97
N SER A 538 15.66 6.33 15.54
CA SER A 538 15.52 7.01 16.83
C SER A 538 15.78 6.10 18.03
N GLY A 539 15.93 4.77 17.82
CA GLY A 539 16.09 3.81 18.90
C GLY A 539 14.86 3.73 19.82
N THR A 540 13.66 3.85 19.22
CA THR A 540 12.40 3.85 19.98
C THR A 540 12.23 2.55 20.76
N GLU A 541 12.01 2.64 22.07
CA GLU A 541 11.84 1.50 22.96
C GLU A 541 10.59 0.67 22.58
N GLY A 542 10.69 -0.66 22.70
CA GLY A 542 9.61 -1.58 22.37
C GLY A 542 9.53 -2.00 20.89
N MET A 543 10.48 -1.56 20.05
CA MET A 543 10.64 -2.02 18.68
C MET A 543 11.48 -3.31 18.64
N ILE A 544 11.21 -4.16 17.64
CA ILE A 544 11.99 -5.39 17.39
C ILE A 544 13.19 -5.07 16.49
N GLY A 545 12.98 -4.21 15.48
CA GLY A 545 14.01 -3.76 14.56
C GLY A 545 14.97 -2.75 15.18
N GLN A 546 16.17 -2.70 14.62
CA GLN A 546 17.28 -1.86 15.09
C GLN A 546 17.53 -0.68 14.17
N ALA A 547 18.37 0.28 14.60
CA ALA A 547 18.75 1.45 13.81
C ALA A 547 19.41 1.08 12.47
N SER A 548 20.17 -0.02 12.41
CA SER A 548 20.73 -0.56 11.16
C SER A 548 19.65 -0.97 10.14
N ASP A 549 18.51 -1.50 10.61
CA ASP A 549 17.41 -1.87 9.75
C ASP A 549 16.75 -0.61 9.17
N GLY A 550 16.62 0.44 10.00
CA GLY A 550 16.14 1.75 9.55
C GLY A 550 17.05 2.36 8.49
N TYR A 551 18.36 2.28 8.68
CA TYR A 551 19.32 2.74 7.69
C TYR A 551 19.18 2.00 6.36
N ALA A 552 19.12 0.65 6.38
CA ALA A 552 18.97 -0.17 5.18
C ALA A 552 17.67 0.17 4.42
N VAL A 553 16.59 0.47 5.15
CA VAL A 553 15.31 0.91 4.58
C VAL A 553 15.46 2.21 3.81
N ILE A 554 16.01 3.25 4.43
CA ILE A 554 16.14 4.56 3.79
C ILE A 554 17.17 4.54 2.66
N GLU A 555 18.25 3.75 2.78
CA GLU A 555 19.24 3.57 1.72
C GLU A 555 18.60 3.03 0.46
N LYS A 556 17.77 2.00 0.59
CA LYS A 556 17.03 1.42 -0.53
C LYS A 556 16.04 2.41 -1.14
N LEU A 557 15.21 3.06 -0.32
CA LEU A 557 14.26 4.07 -0.82
C LEU A 557 14.97 5.23 -1.52
N ALA A 558 16.16 5.60 -1.04
CA ALA A 558 16.99 6.60 -1.68
C ALA A 558 17.54 6.13 -3.03
N ALA A 559 17.97 4.86 -3.13
CA ALA A 559 18.39 4.23 -4.38
C ALA A 559 17.26 4.13 -5.40
N ASP A 560 16.02 3.91 -4.93
CA ASP A 560 14.80 3.92 -5.76
C ASP A 560 14.37 5.33 -6.20
N GLY A 561 15.14 6.36 -5.84
CA GLY A 561 14.95 7.75 -6.27
C GLY A 561 14.02 8.57 -5.39
N MET A 562 13.66 8.09 -4.19
CA MET A 562 12.83 8.85 -3.27
C MET A 562 13.62 10.00 -2.62
N VAL A 563 13.32 11.24 -3.02
CA VAL A 563 14.03 12.46 -2.54
C VAL A 563 13.99 12.61 -1.02
N ALA A 564 12.84 12.30 -0.39
CA ALA A 564 12.70 12.34 1.06
C ALA A 564 13.60 11.33 1.77
N ALA A 565 13.79 10.14 1.19
CA ALA A 565 14.70 9.14 1.73
C ALA A 565 16.17 9.54 1.54
N ARG A 566 16.54 10.16 0.40
CA ARG A 566 17.89 10.72 0.19
C ARG A 566 18.25 11.75 1.25
N LEU A 567 17.29 12.61 1.61
CA LEU A 567 17.49 13.60 2.69
C LEU A 567 17.71 12.92 4.05
N ARG A 568 16.89 11.91 4.40
CA ARG A 568 17.04 11.14 5.64
C ARG A 568 18.34 10.35 5.69
N LEU A 569 18.72 9.74 4.56
CA LEU A 569 19.99 9.03 4.42
C LEU A 569 21.18 9.95 4.71
N ALA A 570 21.17 11.16 4.15
CA ALA A 570 22.19 12.16 4.44
C ALA A 570 22.25 12.53 5.94
N VAL A 571 21.09 12.66 6.60
CA VAL A 571 21.04 12.93 8.05
C VAL A 571 21.54 11.73 8.86
N ALA A 572 21.17 10.50 8.50
CA ALA A 572 21.65 9.31 9.17
C ALA A 572 23.18 9.14 9.06
N LEU A 573 23.73 9.40 7.88
CA LEU A 573 25.19 9.42 7.65
C LEU A 573 25.89 10.53 8.43
N LEU A 574 25.27 11.70 8.56
CA LEU A 574 25.82 12.82 9.33
C LEU A 574 25.94 12.49 10.82
N LEU A 575 24.91 11.86 11.37
CA LEU A 575 24.77 11.60 12.81
C LEU A 575 25.24 10.20 13.24
N GLY A 576 25.57 9.31 12.30
CA GLY A 576 25.94 7.93 12.58
C GLY A 576 24.75 7.09 13.06
N GLN A 577 23.54 7.35 12.57
CA GLN A 577 22.34 6.62 12.97
C GLN A 577 22.20 5.32 12.16
N GLY A 578 22.39 4.18 12.81
CA GLY A 578 22.31 2.86 12.18
C GLY A 578 23.46 2.51 11.24
N VAL A 579 24.45 3.39 11.12
CA VAL A 579 25.63 3.27 10.26
C VAL A 579 26.78 4.05 10.87
N GLN A 580 28.00 3.76 10.48
CA GLN A 580 29.15 4.60 10.85
C GLN A 580 28.99 5.99 10.22
N ALA A 581 29.19 7.03 11.04
CA ALA A 581 29.09 8.42 10.57
C ALA A 581 30.04 8.70 9.38
N ASN A 582 29.52 9.36 8.37
CA ASN A 582 30.25 9.82 7.20
C ASN A 582 29.77 11.24 6.81
N PRO A 583 30.25 12.28 7.52
CA PRO A 583 29.82 13.65 7.30
C PRO A 583 30.17 14.20 5.90
N GLU A 584 31.28 13.76 5.30
CA GLU A 584 31.67 14.20 3.96
C GLU A 584 30.63 13.74 2.91
N LEU A 585 30.25 12.47 2.95
CA LEU A 585 29.22 11.94 2.06
C LEU A 585 27.86 12.59 2.32
N ALA A 586 27.52 12.80 3.59
CA ALA A 586 26.29 13.48 3.99
C ALA A 586 26.20 14.90 3.42
N LEU A 587 27.25 15.69 3.56
CA LEU A 587 27.33 17.04 3.01
C LEU A 587 27.21 17.04 1.48
N LYS A 588 27.95 16.15 0.81
CA LYS A 588 27.86 16.00 -0.64
C LYS A 588 26.42 15.75 -1.09
N MET A 589 25.72 14.80 -0.43
CA MET A 589 24.32 14.48 -0.75
C MET A 589 23.39 15.68 -0.49
N LEU A 590 23.60 16.42 0.60
CA LEU A 590 22.80 17.60 0.92
C LEU A 590 23.02 18.74 -0.09
N LEU A 591 24.27 18.95 -0.54
CA LEU A 591 24.60 19.94 -1.56
C LEU A 591 23.98 19.57 -2.93
N GLU A 592 24.00 18.29 -3.32
CA GLU A 592 23.33 17.82 -4.52
C GLU A 592 21.82 18.07 -4.43
N LEU A 593 21.18 17.72 -3.31
CA LEU A 593 19.76 17.97 -3.10
C LEU A 593 19.42 19.47 -3.10
N SER A 594 20.30 20.30 -2.53
CA SER A 594 20.17 21.76 -2.54
C SER A 594 20.24 22.30 -3.98
N SER A 595 21.19 21.82 -4.80
CA SER A 595 21.31 22.19 -6.21
C SER A 595 20.08 21.81 -7.04
N ASP A 596 19.38 20.72 -6.65
CA ASP A 596 18.09 20.28 -7.21
C ASP A 596 16.90 21.11 -6.69
N GLY A 597 17.14 22.14 -5.88
CA GLY A 597 16.11 23.03 -5.33
C GLY A 597 15.38 22.49 -4.10
N ASN A 598 15.91 21.49 -3.41
CA ASN A 598 15.29 20.94 -2.21
C ASN A 598 15.46 21.87 -1.00
N LEU A 599 14.37 22.53 -0.61
CA LEU A 599 14.37 23.51 0.48
C LEU A 599 14.69 22.91 1.86
N ALA A 600 14.35 21.64 2.09
CA ALA A 600 14.68 20.97 3.34
C ALA A 600 16.18 20.65 3.44
N ALA A 601 16.83 20.36 2.32
CA ALA A 601 18.29 20.22 2.27
C ALA A 601 18.99 21.55 2.54
N GLU A 602 18.50 22.64 1.93
CA GLU A 602 18.96 24.01 2.23
C GLU A 602 18.84 24.34 3.73
N PHE A 603 17.67 24.05 4.32
CA PHE A 603 17.46 24.27 5.75
C PHE A 603 18.44 23.45 6.61
N ARG A 604 18.68 22.17 6.24
CA ARG A 604 19.64 21.30 6.95
C ARG A 604 21.08 21.79 6.82
N LEU A 605 21.50 22.24 5.65
CA LEU A 605 22.83 22.86 5.47
C LEU A 605 22.96 24.08 6.38
N GLY A 606 21.96 24.93 6.46
CA GLY A 606 21.93 26.05 7.40
C GLY A 606 22.16 25.62 8.85
N GLN A 607 21.51 24.57 9.31
CA GLN A 607 21.70 24.03 10.67
C GLN A 607 23.09 23.43 10.86
N ILE A 608 23.62 22.72 9.87
CA ILE A 608 24.98 22.15 9.95
C ILE A 608 26.02 23.27 10.14
N TYR A 609 25.94 24.33 9.35
CA TYR A 609 26.85 25.48 9.47
C TYR A 609 26.59 26.34 10.71
N GLU A 610 25.36 26.43 11.23
CA GLU A 610 25.07 27.15 12.48
C GLU A 610 25.67 26.45 13.70
N PHE A 611 25.49 25.12 13.78
CA PHE A 611 25.76 24.34 15.00
C PHE A 611 27.04 23.49 14.91
N GLY A 612 27.71 23.45 13.78
CA GLY A 612 28.94 22.64 13.61
C GLY A 612 28.65 21.13 13.64
N GLN A 613 27.52 20.69 13.12
CA GLN A 613 27.14 19.27 13.16
C GLN A 613 28.04 18.42 12.26
N GLY A 614 28.33 17.18 12.68
CA GLY A 614 29.16 16.24 11.92
C GLY A 614 30.63 16.66 11.79
N GLY A 615 31.14 17.49 12.72
CA GLY A 615 32.54 17.97 12.69
C GLY A 615 32.81 19.08 11.67
N VAL A 616 31.74 19.60 11.04
CA VAL A 616 31.85 20.79 10.17
C VAL A 616 32.09 22.04 11.05
N ALA A 617 33.06 22.86 10.68
CA ALA A 617 33.28 24.12 11.42
C ALA A 617 32.04 25.04 11.30
N PRO A 618 31.60 25.65 12.39
CA PRO A 618 30.51 26.62 12.35
C PRO A 618 30.84 27.81 11.45
N ASP A 619 29.90 28.17 10.59
CA ASP A 619 29.96 29.36 9.74
C ASP A 619 28.57 30.02 9.68
N LEU A 620 28.39 31.06 10.47
CA LEU A 620 27.13 31.78 10.59
C LEU A 620 26.73 32.53 9.30
N GLN A 621 27.72 32.92 8.45
CA GLN A 621 27.42 33.58 7.18
C GLN A 621 26.83 32.59 6.18
N LEU A 622 27.44 31.39 6.05
CA LEU A 622 26.91 30.31 5.25
C LEU A 622 25.56 29.83 5.79
N ALA A 623 25.43 29.68 7.12
CA ALA A 623 24.16 29.28 7.74
C ALA A 623 23.02 30.24 7.36
N ARG A 624 23.25 31.54 7.51
CA ARG A 624 22.28 32.58 7.14
C ARG A 624 21.98 32.59 5.65
N ALA A 625 22.94 32.33 4.78
CA ALA A 625 22.72 32.24 3.34
C ALA A 625 21.80 31.06 2.96
N HIS A 626 22.03 29.87 3.51
CA HIS A 626 21.21 28.71 3.32
C HIS A 626 19.79 28.89 3.89
N TYR A 627 19.66 29.44 5.10
CA TYR A 627 18.33 29.78 5.65
C TYR A 627 17.57 30.77 4.78
N ARG A 628 18.25 31.80 4.24
CA ARG A 628 17.64 32.76 3.32
C ARG A 628 17.12 32.10 2.06
N THR A 629 17.88 31.16 1.47
CA THR A 629 17.48 30.45 0.26
C THR A 629 16.23 29.61 0.54
N ALA A 630 16.23 28.82 1.62
CA ALA A 630 15.10 28.00 2.03
C ALA A 630 13.86 28.87 2.41
N ALA A 631 14.06 29.98 3.09
CA ALA A 631 13.00 30.92 3.48
C ALA A 631 12.32 31.57 2.26
N ARG A 632 13.10 31.99 1.26
CA ARG A 632 12.58 32.53 -0.01
C ARG A 632 11.76 31.49 -0.77
N GLY A 633 12.12 30.20 -0.67
CA GLY A 633 11.34 29.09 -1.21
C GLY A 633 10.07 28.76 -0.38
N GLY A 634 9.90 29.40 0.79
CA GLY A 634 8.73 29.23 1.64
C GLY A 634 8.82 28.11 2.68
N HIS A 635 10.01 27.57 2.97
CA HIS A 635 10.18 26.58 4.03
C HIS A 635 9.88 27.22 5.40
N PRO A 636 8.89 26.74 6.18
CA PRO A 636 8.41 27.45 7.36
C PRO A 636 9.46 27.60 8.46
N ASP A 637 10.17 26.52 8.79
CA ASP A 637 11.23 26.58 9.82
C ASP A 637 12.40 27.46 9.36
N ALA A 638 12.77 27.41 8.08
CA ALA A 638 13.83 28.24 7.55
C ALA A 638 13.49 29.74 7.61
N ILE A 639 12.21 30.10 7.43
CA ILE A 639 11.74 31.48 7.63
C ILE A 639 12.02 31.90 9.07
N ASP A 640 11.71 31.06 10.03
CA ASP A 640 11.93 31.36 11.45
C ASP A 640 13.44 31.52 11.77
N TYR A 641 14.25 30.56 11.33
CA TYR A 641 15.70 30.62 11.57
C TYR A 641 16.36 31.80 10.86
N TYR A 642 15.93 32.12 9.65
CA TYR A 642 16.43 33.30 8.94
C TYR A 642 16.06 34.60 9.64
N ALA A 643 14.80 34.74 10.08
CA ALA A 643 14.32 35.86 10.83
C ALA A 643 15.05 36.03 12.17
N ARG A 644 15.31 34.94 12.90
CA ARG A 644 16.17 34.95 14.11
C ARG A 644 17.58 35.40 13.82
N ALA A 645 18.18 34.95 12.72
CA ALA A 645 19.50 35.38 12.31
C ALA A 645 19.54 36.90 11.98
N LEU A 646 18.52 37.42 11.30
CA LEU A 646 18.34 38.85 11.04
C LEU A 646 18.15 39.66 12.33
N PHE A 647 17.27 39.20 13.21
CA PHE A 647 16.94 39.90 14.45
C PHE A 647 18.11 40.01 15.39
N ALA A 648 18.91 38.96 15.51
CA ALA A 648 20.10 38.93 16.35
C ALA A 648 21.39 39.44 15.66
N GLY A 649 21.38 39.64 14.33
CA GLY A 649 22.59 39.99 13.57
C GLY A 649 23.59 38.84 13.40
N ARG A 650 23.12 37.59 13.47
CA ARG A 650 23.97 36.42 13.30
C ARG A 650 24.34 36.22 11.82
N GLY A 651 25.59 36.11 11.53
CA GLY A 651 26.09 35.89 10.15
C GLY A 651 25.91 37.06 9.21
N GLY A 652 25.81 38.30 9.76
CA GLY A 652 25.71 39.54 9.00
C GLY A 652 24.96 40.64 9.74
N ASP A 653 24.64 41.72 9.06
CA ASP A 653 24.00 42.89 9.67
C ASP A 653 22.68 42.56 10.33
N ARG A 654 22.42 43.22 11.45
CA ARG A 654 21.15 43.12 12.18
C ARG A 654 20.06 43.90 11.42
N ASP A 655 18.93 43.28 11.19
CA ASP A 655 17.75 43.90 10.60
C ASP A 655 16.48 43.37 11.26
N ARG A 656 16.07 44.06 12.33
CA ARG A 656 14.89 43.68 13.13
C ARG A 656 13.57 43.88 12.38
N VAL A 657 13.50 44.89 11.52
CA VAL A 657 12.31 45.19 10.72
C VAL A 657 12.04 44.10 9.70
N GLU A 658 13.09 43.70 8.99
CA GLU A 658 12.97 42.58 8.02
C GLU A 658 12.69 41.26 8.72
N ALA A 659 13.28 40.99 9.91
CA ALA A 659 12.95 39.80 10.71
C ALA A 659 11.45 39.73 11.04
N VAL A 660 10.86 40.81 11.49
CA VAL A 660 9.43 40.92 11.80
C VAL A 660 8.56 40.65 10.54
N ARG A 661 8.97 41.13 9.37
CA ARG A 661 8.28 40.84 8.10
C ARG A 661 8.25 39.35 7.80
N TRP A 662 9.38 38.66 7.94
CA TRP A 662 9.47 37.23 7.72
C TRP A 662 8.63 36.43 8.71
N TRP A 663 8.74 36.74 10.01
CA TRP A 663 7.88 36.09 11.01
C TRP A 663 6.40 36.34 10.78
N SER A 664 6.02 37.55 10.37
CA SER A 664 4.61 37.87 10.05
C SER A 664 4.07 37.01 8.90
N GLN A 665 4.89 36.77 7.85
CA GLN A 665 4.49 35.87 6.75
C GLN A 665 4.27 34.42 7.20
N ALA A 666 5.13 33.90 8.07
CA ALA A 666 5.00 32.53 8.60
C ALA A 666 3.87 32.43 9.62
N ALA A 667 3.70 33.44 10.48
CA ALA A 667 2.61 33.54 11.45
C ALA A 667 1.23 33.53 10.78
N ALA A 668 1.09 34.28 9.67
CA ALA A 668 -0.14 34.29 8.86
C ALA A 668 -0.51 32.90 8.29
N LYS A 669 0.47 32.00 8.14
CA LYS A 669 0.29 30.60 7.75
C LYS A 669 0.13 29.66 8.96
N GLY A 670 0.12 30.18 10.18
CA GLY A 670 -0.06 29.40 11.41
C GLY A 670 1.20 28.76 11.95
N HIS A 671 2.40 29.17 11.54
CA HIS A 671 3.66 28.62 12.04
C HIS A 671 3.91 29.02 13.50
N GLY A 672 3.76 28.05 14.43
CA GLY A 672 3.81 28.29 15.88
C GLY A 672 5.10 29.00 16.37
N PRO A 673 6.31 28.51 16.03
CA PRO A 673 7.56 29.18 16.42
C PRO A 673 7.64 30.64 15.96
N SER A 674 7.24 30.93 14.72
CA SER A 674 7.25 32.31 14.21
C SER A 674 6.22 33.20 14.90
N ILE A 675 5.05 32.66 15.31
CA ILE A 675 4.06 33.40 16.11
C ILE A 675 4.69 33.79 17.45
N ALA A 676 5.34 32.84 18.13
CA ALA A 676 5.97 33.09 19.42
C ALA A 676 7.10 34.15 19.31
N ASN A 677 8.00 33.98 18.34
CA ASN A 677 9.11 34.92 18.13
C ASN A 677 8.63 36.33 17.69
N LEU A 678 7.60 36.40 16.83
CA LEU A 678 6.98 37.68 16.45
C LEU A 678 6.35 38.38 17.65
N SER A 679 5.58 37.64 18.46
CA SER A 679 4.93 38.18 19.65
C SER A 679 5.96 38.70 20.65
N TRP A 680 7.02 37.90 20.88
CA TRP A 680 8.14 38.31 21.72
C TRP A 680 8.80 39.59 21.21
N ALA A 681 9.18 39.65 19.93
CA ALA A 681 9.81 40.83 19.32
C ALA A 681 8.92 42.07 19.40
N ARG A 682 7.60 41.94 19.19
CA ARG A 682 6.61 43.02 19.31
C ARG A 682 6.53 43.62 20.72
N CYS A 683 6.77 42.79 21.74
CA CYS A 683 6.63 43.18 23.14
C CYS A 683 7.94 43.60 23.80
N SER A 684 9.08 42.98 23.44
CA SER A 684 10.37 43.20 24.07
C SER A 684 11.30 44.19 23.35
N SER A 685 11.05 44.51 22.08
CA SER A 685 11.92 45.42 21.33
C SER A 685 11.77 46.87 21.78
N ARG A 686 12.91 47.60 21.82
CA ARG A 686 12.94 49.04 21.99
C ARG A 686 12.76 49.82 20.69
N ASP A 687 12.93 49.18 19.54
CA ASP A 687 12.76 49.77 18.22
C ASP A 687 11.30 50.10 17.94
N PRO A 688 10.90 51.39 17.78
CA PRO A 688 9.51 51.77 17.51
C PRO A 688 8.97 51.16 16.22
N ALA A 689 9.81 50.81 15.25
CA ALA A 689 9.39 50.17 14.00
C ALA A 689 9.03 48.67 14.18
N VAL A 690 9.44 48.06 15.31
CA VAL A 690 9.21 46.69 15.67
C VAL A 690 8.15 46.57 16.79
N ARG A 691 8.22 47.46 17.76
CA ARG A 691 7.41 47.45 18.99
C ARG A 691 5.93 47.64 18.70
N ASP A 692 5.12 46.67 19.07
CA ASP A 692 3.65 46.71 19.03
C ASP A 692 3.08 45.72 20.06
N PRO A 693 3.03 46.11 21.36
CA PRO A 693 2.60 45.19 22.42
C PRO A 693 1.15 44.73 22.28
N LEU A 694 0.28 45.51 21.62
CA LEU A 694 -1.12 45.13 21.40
C LEU A 694 -1.22 43.98 20.40
N ASP A 695 -0.51 44.07 19.24
CA ASP A 695 -0.46 42.99 18.27
C ASP A 695 0.23 41.74 18.86
N GLY A 696 1.33 41.93 19.63
CA GLY A 696 2.01 40.86 20.34
C GLY A 696 1.09 40.12 21.31
N THR A 697 0.31 40.83 22.13
CA THR A 697 -0.67 40.27 23.06
C THR A 697 -1.75 39.45 22.31
N ARG A 698 -2.28 39.99 21.23
CA ARG A 698 -3.28 39.28 20.40
C ARG A 698 -2.74 37.96 19.87
N LEU A 699 -1.57 37.99 19.25
CA LEU A 699 -0.92 36.81 18.63
C LEU A 699 -0.62 35.72 19.65
N VAL A 700 -0.03 36.08 20.81
CA VAL A 700 0.33 35.07 21.83
C VAL A 700 -0.93 34.52 22.51
N SER A 701 -1.99 35.33 22.70
CA SER A 701 -3.25 34.84 23.25
C SER A 701 -3.92 33.82 22.34
N GLU A 702 -3.92 34.06 21.02
CA GLU A 702 -4.41 33.09 20.03
C GLU A 702 -3.58 31.80 20.02
N ALA A 703 -2.25 31.89 20.21
CA ALA A 703 -1.37 30.74 20.29
C ALA A 703 -1.63 29.90 21.55
N LEU A 704 -1.81 30.54 22.70
CA LEU A 704 -2.13 29.90 23.97
C LEU A 704 -3.45 29.13 23.96
N GLN A 705 -4.47 29.64 23.27
CA GLN A 705 -5.74 28.92 23.08
C GLN A 705 -5.56 27.59 22.31
N ARG A 706 -4.56 27.50 21.43
CA ARG A 706 -4.26 26.29 20.65
C ARG A 706 -3.39 25.31 21.40
N LYS A 707 -2.33 25.80 22.07
CA LYS A 707 -1.35 24.97 22.78
C LYS A 707 -0.73 25.78 23.91
N PRO A 708 -1.21 25.66 25.16
CA PRO A 708 -0.59 26.29 26.32
C PRO A 708 0.85 25.81 26.54
N SER A 709 1.75 26.71 26.91
CA SER A 709 3.13 26.40 27.32
C SER A 709 3.70 27.51 28.17
N ALA A 710 4.70 27.20 29.01
CA ALA A 710 5.38 28.16 29.87
C ALA A 710 6.02 29.31 29.03
N ASN A 711 6.66 28.99 27.91
CA ASN A 711 7.27 29.99 27.02
C ASN A 711 6.26 30.98 26.42
N LEU A 712 5.08 30.53 26.01
CA LEU A 712 4.03 31.43 25.49
C LEU A 712 3.42 32.28 26.60
N ASN A 713 3.25 31.74 27.80
CA ASN A 713 2.78 32.50 28.98
C ASN A 713 3.80 33.58 29.36
N ASP A 714 5.10 33.27 29.36
CA ASP A 714 6.16 34.24 29.57
C ASP A 714 6.11 35.40 28.53
N THR A 715 5.89 35.04 27.25
CA THR A 715 5.70 36.01 26.19
C THR A 715 4.45 36.89 26.45
N LEU A 716 3.35 36.32 26.93
CA LEU A 716 2.16 37.06 27.27
C LEU A 716 2.43 38.05 28.44
N ALA A 717 3.11 37.59 29.48
CA ALA A 717 3.50 38.44 30.60
C ALA A 717 4.39 39.61 30.16
N ALA A 718 5.35 39.36 29.26
CA ALA A 718 6.18 40.39 28.70
C ALA A 718 5.34 41.44 27.89
N CYS A 719 4.35 40.99 27.13
CA CYS A 719 3.45 41.85 26.37
C CYS A 719 2.55 42.73 27.30
N LEU A 720 2.04 42.14 28.38
CA LEU A 720 1.25 42.84 29.37
C LEU A 720 2.09 43.92 30.10
N ALA A 721 3.31 43.55 30.51
CA ALA A 721 4.24 44.49 31.12
C ALA A 721 4.62 45.63 30.15
N ALA A 722 4.86 45.32 28.88
CA ALA A 722 5.15 46.29 27.82
C ALA A 722 3.98 47.26 27.55
N SER A 723 2.78 46.84 27.90
CA SER A 723 1.52 47.64 27.85
C SER A 723 1.20 48.40 29.15
N GLY A 724 2.06 48.28 30.17
CA GLY A 724 1.87 48.92 31.48
C GLY A 724 0.92 48.18 32.42
N LEU A 725 0.49 46.97 32.07
CA LEU A 725 -0.45 46.15 32.85
C LEU A 725 0.31 45.21 33.82
N PHE A 726 1.07 45.80 34.74
CA PHE A 726 2.04 45.08 35.59
C PHE A 726 1.36 44.06 36.51
N ASP A 727 0.21 44.36 37.13
CA ASP A 727 -0.51 43.41 37.99
C ASP A 727 -0.88 42.12 37.22
N GLN A 728 -1.32 42.26 35.96
CA GLN A 728 -1.62 41.13 35.11
C GLN A 728 -0.35 40.40 34.64
N ALA A 729 0.70 41.15 34.38
CA ALA A 729 2.00 40.58 34.01
C ALA A 729 2.59 39.72 35.12
N VAL A 730 2.56 40.18 36.37
CA VAL A 730 2.97 39.45 37.57
C VAL A 730 2.15 38.18 37.71
N ALA A 731 0.83 38.26 37.66
CA ALA A 731 -0.03 37.08 37.80
C ALA A 731 0.23 36.03 36.69
N THR A 732 0.41 36.50 35.45
CA THR A 732 0.74 35.61 34.31
C THR A 732 2.11 35.00 34.44
N GLN A 733 3.11 35.75 34.95
CA GLN A 733 4.46 35.25 35.14
C GLN A 733 4.55 34.22 36.28
N GLN A 734 3.75 34.38 37.33
CA GLN A 734 3.62 33.37 38.37
C GLN A 734 3.03 32.06 37.84
N GLN A 735 1.99 32.16 37.00
CA GLN A 735 1.46 30.98 36.28
C GLN A 735 2.50 30.35 35.34
N THR A 736 3.37 31.15 34.74
CA THR A 736 4.48 30.66 33.92
C THR A 736 5.43 29.76 34.72
N LEU A 737 5.80 30.18 35.91
CA LEU A 737 6.67 29.38 36.82
C LEU A 737 5.98 28.07 37.23
N ASP A 738 4.67 28.12 37.57
CA ASP A 738 3.89 26.93 37.92
C ASP A 738 3.82 25.92 36.76
N LEU A 739 3.72 26.40 35.53
CA LEU A 739 3.74 25.58 34.32
C LEU A 739 5.15 25.02 34.06
N ALA A 740 6.17 25.85 34.21
CA ALA A 740 7.58 25.48 34.01
C ALA A 740 8.03 24.32 34.95
N ASP A 741 7.46 24.28 36.15
CA ASP A 741 7.76 23.19 37.10
C ASP A 741 7.13 21.85 36.68
N LYS A 742 6.10 21.89 35.86
CA LYS A 742 5.43 20.71 35.28
C LYS A 742 6.04 20.29 33.93
N GLU A 743 6.93 21.09 33.36
CA GLU A 743 7.63 20.82 32.09
C GLU A 743 9.07 20.36 32.35
N PRO A 744 9.33 19.03 32.52
CA PRO A 744 10.67 18.53 32.89
C PRO A 744 11.74 18.74 31.79
N ALA A 745 11.32 19.01 30.56
CA ALA A 745 12.22 19.30 29.44
C ALA A 745 12.73 20.74 29.42
N LEU A 746 12.22 21.63 30.31
CA LEU A 746 12.63 23.03 30.35
C LEU A 746 13.96 23.21 31.08
N ALA A 747 14.92 23.87 30.43
CA ALA A 747 16.23 24.09 30.99
C ALA A 747 16.17 24.96 32.26
N ALA A 748 17.07 24.69 33.21
CA ALA A 748 17.14 25.45 34.48
C ALA A 748 17.40 26.97 34.23
N GLU A 749 18.19 27.30 33.21
CA GLU A 749 18.47 28.69 32.82
C GLU A 749 17.21 29.42 32.34
N GLN A 750 16.29 28.73 31.65
CA GLN A 750 15.03 29.31 31.22
C GLN A 750 14.10 29.60 32.41
N LYS A 751 14.03 28.66 33.37
CA LYS A 751 13.25 28.88 34.61
C LYS A 751 13.79 30.05 35.40
N HIS A 752 15.12 30.21 35.46
CA HIS A 752 15.75 31.34 36.13
C HIS A 752 15.42 32.67 35.43
N ALA A 753 15.45 32.69 34.09
CA ALA A 753 15.07 33.89 33.32
C ALA A 753 13.59 34.27 33.52
N PHE A 754 12.68 33.28 33.73
CA PHE A 754 11.30 33.59 34.07
C PHE A 754 11.18 34.26 35.45
N ALA A 755 11.96 33.81 36.45
CA ALA A 755 11.94 34.41 37.78
C ALA A 755 12.55 35.82 37.76
N GLU A 756 13.59 36.06 36.98
CA GLU A 756 14.17 37.40 36.82
C GLU A 756 13.16 38.40 36.24
N ARG A 757 12.40 37.97 35.24
CA ARG A 757 11.36 38.79 34.63
C ARG A 757 10.20 39.07 35.61
N LEU A 758 9.81 38.09 36.43
CA LEU A 758 8.83 38.31 37.48
C LEU A 758 9.29 39.46 38.42
N ALA A 759 10.52 39.41 38.89
CA ALA A 759 11.07 40.43 39.77
C ALA A 759 11.13 41.84 39.13
N LEU A 760 11.26 41.93 37.82
CA LEU A 760 11.12 43.22 37.09
C LEU A 760 9.68 43.71 37.09
N TYR A 761 8.73 42.83 36.76
CA TYR A 761 7.31 43.20 36.68
C TYR A 761 6.75 43.61 38.05
N GLU A 762 7.19 42.97 39.14
CA GLU A 762 6.86 43.38 40.51
C GLU A 762 7.36 44.80 40.87
N ARG A 763 8.44 45.28 40.20
CA ARG A 763 8.93 46.66 40.36
C ARG A 763 8.28 47.64 39.39
N GLY A 764 7.35 47.19 38.55
CA GLY A 764 6.74 48.02 37.50
C GLY A 764 7.66 48.31 36.31
N GLU A 765 8.65 47.43 36.08
CA GLU A 765 9.61 47.52 34.98
C GLU A 765 9.30 46.49 33.89
N ALA A 766 9.21 46.95 32.66
CA ALA A 766 9.02 46.04 31.55
C ALA A 766 10.34 45.49 31.04
N TRP A 767 10.40 44.18 30.76
CA TRP A 767 11.55 43.57 30.11
C TRP A 767 11.74 44.13 28.69
N SER A 768 12.96 44.41 28.33
CA SER A 768 13.32 44.80 26.96
C SER A 768 14.57 44.10 26.50
N GLU A 769 14.58 43.69 25.24
CA GLU A 769 15.74 43.14 24.54
C GLU A 769 16.46 44.23 23.76
N ASP A 770 17.77 44.39 23.96
CA ASP A 770 18.61 45.34 23.24
C ASP A 770 19.16 44.83 21.91
#